data_3d86b6c47780c53008c775d96c6d79a3
#
_entry.id   3d86b6c47780c53008c775d96c6d79a3
#
_cell.length_a   1.000
_cell.length_b   1.000
_cell.length_c   1.000
_cell.angle_alpha   90.00
_cell.angle_beta   90.00
_cell.angle_gamma   90.00
#
_symmetry.space_group_name_H-M   'P 1'
#
loop_
_entity.id
_entity.type
_entity.pdbx_description
1 polymer ?
#
loop_
_entity_poly.entity_id
_entity_poly.type
_entity_poly.pdbx_seq_one_letter_code
_entity_poly.pdbx_strand_id
1 'polypeptide(L)'
;MAEIQLRNLGKRWGSFVGVDNFDLTIADRELLVLLDPSGCSKTTTMRMIAGLEGATEGDILVEGRRVNGLEPKDRNVAMVFLSYALYPNMNVYENIRFQLKVRGIDPKTYDEKVRRASAMVKLDEFLHRKPAELSGGLRVALARAIVREPNVFPSDEPLSNLAAKLRVSTRAQIKNLSHELAALRSALRRTRIPARKSETWSRSKFCKNTAIFLTQQQEHVSETDSGTIAAIAVQQRANIMHALNKTGRKIMHLKSLVLTGVLSGLMGSATFAADCGPAGQSIRILASDFPAIHAVAGNAETNCGSSAAEFTRNHTTEARQIMNAALTPNPAEYTSVIVANSTLTQLMNDGLVRPLNDLVDKYGDNIADNLKITIDGDVMAVAFMANSQHLFSRTDILAKAGIDSVPGTYDEMIAAAKAVREAGIMEYPIVMNMKTGWNVGESFNLIFLAHGGEFFKLGSAEPSVNSEAGIAALETMKALVEYAHPDHLTQASNETQALWEAGQAALGIMWGSRGATILDDEGSTEQVTSNTVLSAAPSVKPGGIPGATLWWDGFTISANISDDEAEATFAALASAMTSEMVAANNDDAVWLLDGFKPGAAAAGVSATAQGGAAPYPMLPQIGLLHNALGAELSDFLKGEESAEQALADVEAAYITSAKEAGFLQ
;
A
#
# COMPACT_ATOMS: atom_id res chain seq x y z
N MET A 1 25.22 15.31 14.21
CA MET A 1 25.27 13.88 13.85
C MET A 1 26.74 13.53 13.66
N ALA A 2 27.10 12.28 13.55
CA ALA A 2 28.50 11.85 13.56
C ALA A 2 28.89 11.32 12.17
N GLU A 3 30.16 11.44 11.80
CA GLU A 3 30.70 10.74 10.64
C GLU A 3 30.64 9.23 10.86
N ILE A 4 30.18 8.48 9.85
CA ILE A 4 30.17 7.02 9.85
C ILE A 4 31.07 6.54 8.71
N GLN A 5 31.92 5.57 9.00
CA GLN A 5 32.72 4.89 7.98
C GLN A 5 32.49 3.39 8.08
N LEU A 6 32.10 2.78 6.98
CA LEU A 6 32.07 1.36 6.76
C LEU A 6 33.30 0.99 5.92
N ARG A 7 34.11 0.05 6.37
CA ARG A 7 35.35 -0.36 5.69
C ARG A 7 35.33 -1.85 5.47
N ASN A 8 35.33 -2.28 4.22
CA ASN A 8 35.28 -3.67 3.79
C ASN A 8 34.21 -4.49 4.54
N LEU A 9 33.04 -3.85 4.82
CA LEU A 9 31.98 -4.45 5.63
C LEU A 9 31.39 -5.66 4.92
N GLY A 10 31.35 -6.79 5.63
CA GLY A 10 30.78 -8.04 5.13
C GLY A 10 29.84 -8.70 6.14
N LYS A 11 28.81 -9.37 5.62
CA LYS A 11 27.89 -10.21 6.37
C LYS A 11 27.59 -11.48 5.63
N ARG A 12 27.87 -12.61 6.28
CA ARG A 12 27.63 -13.96 5.74
C ARG A 12 26.86 -14.80 6.74
N TRP A 13 25.96 -15.65 6.25
CA TRP A 13 25.28 -16.69 7.00
C TRP A 13 25.53 -18.02 6.29
N GLY A 14 26.51 -18.77 6.77
CA GLY A 14 26.98 -19.97 6.07
C GLY A 14 27.47 -19.65 4.66
N SER A 15 26.89 -20.25 3.64
CA SER A 15 27.19 -19.97 2.22
C SER A 15 26.50 -18.73 1.67
N PHE A 16 25.48 -18.21 2.35
CA PHE A 16 24.73 -17.03 1.89
C PHE A 16 25.49 -15.75 2.23
N VAL A 17 25.71 -14.90 1.21
CA VAL A 17 26.38 -13.61 1.33
C VAL A 17 25.34 -12.50 1.30
N GLY A 18 25.10 -11.86 2.44
CA GLY A 18 24.18 -10.76 2.54
C GLY A 18 24.81 -9.40 2.20
N VAL A 19 26.02 -9.12 2.70
CA VAL A 19 26.80 -7.91 2.38
C VAL A 19 28.22 -8.36 2.04
N ASP A 20 28.78 -7.86 0.95
CA ASP A 20 30.11 -8.24 0.48
C ASP A 20 31.00 -7.02 0.24
N ASN A 21 32.07 -6.92 1.01
CA ASN A 21 33.12 -5.92 0.87
C ASN A 21 32.61 -4.48 0.63
N PHE A 22 31.73 -4.02 1.53
CA PHE A 22 31.03 -2.73 1.38
C PHE A 22 31.80 -1.59 2.06
N ASP A 23 32.18 -0.60 1.27
CA ASP A 23 32.80 0.63 1.75
C ASP A 23 31.83 1.81 1.58
N LEU A 24 31.65 2.59 2.65
CA LEU A 24 30.81 3.78 2.65
C LEU A 24 31.30 4.78 3.70
N THR A 25 31.35 6.03 3.34
CA THR A 25 31.57 7.13 4.31
C THR A 25 30.40 8.10 4.25
N ILE A 26 29.76 8.31 5.41
CA ILE A 26 28.67 9.28 5.60
C ILE A 26 29.23 10.42 6.42
N ALA A 27 29.26 11.62 5.86
CA ALA A 27 29.83 12.79 6.52
C ALA A 27 28.97 13.25 7.72
N ASP A 28 29.57 14.01 8.64
CA ASP A 28 28.80 14.64 9.73
C ASP A 28 27.68 15.53 9.15
N ARG A 29 26.43 15.29 9.60
CA ARG A 29 25.20 15.98 9.19
C ARG A 29 24.71 15.67 7.78
N GLU A 30 25.25 14.68 7.13
CA GLU A 30 24.76 14.20 5.85
C GLU A 30 23.46 13.38 6.03
N LEU A 31 22.47 13.62 5.16
CA LEU A 31 21.31 12.77 5.01
C LEU A 31 21.57 11.82 3.84
N LEU A 32 21.88 10.58 4.14
CA LEU A 32 22.05 9.53 3.14
C LEU A 32 20.76 8.72 3.03
N VAL A 33 20.31 8.47 1.81
CA VAL A 33 19.19 7.56 1.52
C VAL A 33 19.73 6.37 0.74
N LEU A 34 19.56 5.17 1.29
CA LEU A 34 19.89 3.91 0.60
C LEU A 34 18.67 3.49 -0.21
N LEU A 35 18.76 3.56 -1.53
CA LEU A 35 17.71 3.12 -2.46
C LEU A 35 18.16 1.81 -3.10
N ASP A 36 17.33 0.75 -2.96
CA ASP A 36 17.59 -0.55 -3.56
C ASP A 36 16.32 -1.42 -3.47
N PRO A 37 16.08 -2.38 -4.37
CA PRO A 37 14.96 -3.32 -4.26
C PRO A 37 14.93 -4.05 -2.91
N SER A 38 13.76 -4.53 -2.50
CA SER A 38 13.60 -5.31 -1.27
C SER A 38 14.45 -6.59 -1.36
N GLY A 39 15.15 -6.93 -0.27
CA GLY A 39 16.06 -8.09 -0.22
C GLY A 39 17.55 -7.78 -0.35
N CYS A 40 17.95 -6.57 -0.74
CA CYS A 40 19.35 -6.19 -0.98
C CYS A 40 20.11 -5.73 0.27
N SER A 41 19.89 -6.31 1.41
CA SER A 41 20.72 -6.09 2.61
C SER A 41 20.78 -4.67 3.19
N LYS A 42 19.88 -3.74 2.77
CA LYS A 42 19.75 -2.38 3.38
C LYS A 42 19.50 -2.48 4.88
N THR A 43 18.44 -3.20 5.25
CA THR A 43 18.07 -3.45 6.64
C THR A 43 19.20 -4.13 7.41
N THR A 44 19.91 -5.08 6.79
CA THR A 44 21.07 -5.75 7.39
C THR A 44 22.19 -4.76 7.67
N THR A 45 22.53 -3.90 6.72
CA THR A 45 23.56 -2.87 6.90
C THR A 45 23.16 -1.88 8.00
N MET A 46 21.92 -1.40 8.03
CA MET A 46 21.43 -0.53 9.10
C MET A 46 21.46 -1.22 10.47
N ARG A 47 21.06 -2.50 10.54
CA ARG A 47 21.14 -3.31 11.77
C ARG A 47 22.58 -3.50 12.25
N MET A 48 23.53 -3.70 11.32
CA MET A 48 24.97 -3.78 11.67
C MET A 48 25.49 -2.46 12.23
N ILE A 49 25.11 -1.31 11.65
CA ILE A 49 25.45 0.03 12.18
C ILE A 49 24.85 0.21 13.57
N ALA A 50 23.59 -0.16 13.75
CA ALA A 50 22.89 -0.05 15.05
C ALA A 50 23.40 -1.03 16.11
N GLY A 51 24.13 -2.08 15.70
CA GLY A 51 24.64 -3.12 16.61
C GLY A 51 23.62 -4.23 16.91
N LEU A 52 22.53 -4.28 16.16
CA LEU A 52 21.49 -5.30 16.25
C LEU A 52 21.86 -6.57 15.48
N GLU A 53 22.88 -6.47 14.61
CA GLU A 53 23.44 -7.55 13.83
C GLU A 53 24.98 -7.43 13.86
N GLY A 54 25.70 -8.54 14.00
CA GLY A 54 27.16 -8.56 13.97
C GLY A 54 27.69 -8.61 12.54
N ALA A 55 28.65 -7.75 12.20
CA ALA A 55 29.42 -7.90 10.96
C ALA A 55 30.29 -9.15 11.02
N THR A 56 30.37 -9.88 9.90
CA THR A 56 31.27 -11.05 9.75
C THR A 56 32.68 -10.60 9.41
N GLU A 57 32.79 -9.53 8.62
CA GLU A 57 34.05 -8.97 8.13
C GLU A 57 33.99 -7.44 8.16
N GLY A 58 35.16 -6.79 8.16
CA GLY A 58 35.28 -5.34 8.07
C GLY A 58 34.98 -4.57 9.34
N ASP A 59 35.01 -3.25 9.22
CA ASP A 59 34.90 -2.33 10.36
C ASP A 59 33.79 -1.28 10.18
N ILE A 60 33.10 -1.00 11.29
CA ILE A 60 32.13 0.09 11.42
C ILE A 60 32.75 1.10 12.39
N LEU A 61 32.96 2.34 11.90
CA LEU A 61 33.48 3.44 12.71
C LEU A 61 32.40 4.53 12.82
N VAL A 62 32.23 5.04 14.03
CA VAL A 62 31.40 6.22 14.34
C VAL A 62 32.29 7.26 15.02
N GLU A 63 32.41 8.45 14.42
CA GLU A 63 33.36 9.50 14.86
C GLU A 63 34.81 8.97 14.97
N GLY A 64 35.23 8.11 14.01
CA GLY A 64 36.55 7.50 14.00
C GLY A 64 36.75 6.35 15.00
N ARG A 65 35.80 6.08 15.90
CA ARG A 65 35.84 4.97 16.87
C ARG A 65 35.20 3.71 16.28
N ARG A 66 35.93 2.61 16.32
CA ARG A 66 35.41 1.29 15.93
C ARG A 66 34.33 0.83 16.91
N VAL A 67 33.12 0.45 16.38
CA VAL A 67 31.95 0.10 17.20
C VAL A 67 31.48 -1.35 17.03
N ASN A 68 32.18 -2.20 16.26
CA ASN A 68 31.78 -3.59 15.99
C ASN A 68 31.46 -4.40 17.24
N GLY A 69 32.31 -4.30 18.29
CA GLY A 69 32.15 -5.02 19.55
C GLY A 69 31.27 -4.35 20.60
N LEU A 70 30.66 -3.20 20.29
CA LEU A 70 29.80 -2.49 21.22
C LEU A 70 28.35 -2.95 21.10
N GLU A 71 27.66 -3.09 22.24
CA GLU A 71 26.22 -3.33 22.26
C GLU A 71 25.43 -2.11 21.72
N PRO A 72 24.20 -2.29 21.22
CA PRO A 72 23.37 -1.21 20.67
C PRO A 72 23.20 -0.01 21.61
N LYS A 73 23.09 -0.26 22.93
CA LYS A 73 22.94 0.78 23.95
C LYS A 73 24.16 1.71 24.05
N ASP A 74 25.37 1.19 23.75
CA ASP A 74 26.65 1.86 23.90
C ASP A 74 27.15 2.57 22.63
N ARG A 75 26.44 2.36 21.48
CA ARG A 75 26.79 2.98 20.18
C ARG A 75 26.24 4.41 19.99
N ASN A 76 25.36 4.86 20.87
CA ASN A 76 24.62 6.13 20.72
C ASN A 76 23.91 6.31 19.37
N VAL A 77 23.35 5.21 18.87
CA VAL A 77 22.55 5.13 17.65
C VAL A 77 21.07 5.01 18.02
N ALA A 78 20.18 5.72 17.35
CA ALA A 78 18.74 5.58 17.53
C ALA A 78 18.10 5.12 16.23
N MET A 79 17.71 3.87 16.14
CA MET A 79 17.05 3.29 14.97
C MET A 79 15.53 3.46 15.06
N VAL A 80 14.90 3.87 13.96
CA VAL A 80 13.45 3.84 13.79
C VAL A 80 13.12 2.62 12.94
N PHE A 81 12.31 1.73 13.48
CA PHE A 81 11.91 0.48 12.86
C PHE A 81 10.66 0.67 12.00
N LEU A 82 10.46 -0.19 11.03
CA LEU A 82 9.28 -0.26 10.18
C LEU A 82 7.97 -0.37 11.00
N SER A 83 7.96 -1.16 12.07
CA SER A 83 6.82 -1.36 12.99
C SER A 83 6.67 -0.26 14.04
N TYR A 84 7.50 0.79 14.01
CA TYR A 84 7.58 1.86 15.02
C TYR A 84 7.92 1.39 16.43
N ALA A 85 7.72 0.13 16.80
CA ALA A 85 8.00 -0.52 18.09
C ALA A 85 7.52 0.32 19.30
N LEU A 86 6.29 0.84 19.25
CA LEU A 86 5.69 1.65 20.31
C LEU A 86 5.23 0.77 21.47
N TYR A 87 5.21 1.34 22.68
CA TYR A 87 4.66 0.70 23.86
C TYR A 87 3.15 1.00 23.92
N PRO A 88 2.26 0.04 23.62
CA PRO A 88 0.85 0.31 23.43
C PRO A 88 0.14 0.76 24.72
N ASN A 89 0.61 0.29 25.88
CA ASN A 89 0.04 0.61 27.18
C ASN A 89 0.50 1.97 27.76
N MET A 90 1.46 2.62 27.10
CA MET A 90 2.00 3.92 27.50
C MET A 90 1.42 5.01 26.60
N ASN A 91 1.06 6.17 27.17
CA ASN A 91 0.73 7.35 26.36
C ASN A 91 1.97 7.89 25.60
N VAL A 92 1.78 8.89 24.75
CA VAL A 92 2.87 9.49 23.93
C VAL A 92 3.99 10.05 24.82
N TYR A 93 3.63 10.78 25.86
CA TYR A 93 4.61 11.33 26.81
C TYR A 93 5.46 10.24 27.44
N GLU A 94 4.82 9.18 27.91
CA GLU A 94 5.50 8.05 28.56
C GLU A 94 6.37 7.27 27.58
N ASN A 95 5.91 7.05 26.35
CA ASN A 95 6.69 6.45 25.27
C ASN A 95 8.01 7.21 25.03
N ILE A 96 7.95 8.54 24.97
CA ILE A 96 9.13 9.39 24.75
C ILE A 96 10.02 9.39 26.00
N ARG A 97 9.43 9.62 27.17
CA ARG A 97 10.13 9.69 28.47
C ARG A 97 10.87 8.40 28.81
N PHE A 98 10.33 7.24 28.44
CA PHE A 98 10.92 5.95 28.77
C PHE A 98 12.38 5.83 28.35
N GLN A 99 12.74 6.42 27.20
CA GLN A 99 14.13 6.43 26.73
C GLN A 99 15.09 7.19 27.64
N LEU A 100 14.62 8.26 28.29
CA LEU A 100 15.41 9.03 29.25
C LEU A 100 15.60 8.24 30.57
N LYS A 101 14.53 7.56 31.00
CA LYS A 101 14.55 6.72 32.21
C LYS A 101 15.56 5.57 32.07
N VAL A 102 15.56 4.85 30.95
CA VAL A 102 16.49 3.74 30.69
C VAL A 102 17.96 4.20 30.70
N ARG A 103 18.21 5.44 30.28
CA ARG A 103 19.55 6.04 30.26
C ARG A 103 19.98 6.69 31.59
N GLY A 104 19.17 6.65 32.63
CA GLY A 104 19.46 7.24 33.91
C GLY A 104 19.59 8.77 33.90
N ILE A 105 18.90 9.45 32.98
CA ILE A 105 18.88 10.92 32.91
C ILE A 105 18.14 11.47 34.15
N ASP A 106 18.54 12.65 34.65
CA ASP A 106 17.89 13.29 35.79
C ASP A 106 16.37 13.50 35.52
N PRO A 107 15.49 12.92 36.35
CA PRO A 107 14.04 13.06 36.21
C PRO A 107 13.53 14.51 36.13
N LYS A 108 14.23 15.45 36.72
CA LYS A 108 13.90 16.89 36.69
C LYS A 108 13.94 17.48 35.29
N THR A 109 14.67 16.86 34.36
CA THR A 109 14.81 17.33 32.97
C THR A 109 13.86 16.62 31.99
N TYR A 110 13.03 15.66 32.44
CA TYR A 110 12.21 14.86 31.57
C TYR A 110 11.17 15.70 30.82
N ASP A 111 10.42 16.55 31.50
CA ASP A 111 9.34 17.33 30.89
C ASP A 111 9.86 18.26 29.80
N GLU A 112 10.96 18.98 30.06
CA GLU A 112 11.62 19.85 29.09
C GLU A 112 12.08 19.09 27.85
N LYS A 113 12.78 17.95 28.04
CA LYS A 113 13.29 17.15 26.92
C LYS A 113 12.19 16.49 26.12
N VAL A 114 11.13 15.97 26.76
CA VAL A 114 9.99 15.37 26.09
C VAL A 114 9.23 16.41 25.28
N ARG A 115 8.89 17.57 25.86
CA ARG A 115 8.20 18.65 25.14
C ARG A 115 9.01 19.18 23.98
N ARG A 116 10.32 19.31 24.12
CA ARG A 116 11.20 19.71 23.03
C ARG A 116 11.18 18.70 21.89
N ALA A 117 11.25 17.39 22.19
CA ALA A 117 11.20 16.34 21.17
C ALA A 117 9.82 16.24 20.51
N SER A 118 8.73 16.42 21.28
CA SER A 118 7.37 16.42 20.76
C SER A 118 7.08 17.61 19.85
N ALA A 119 7.56 18.81 20.18
CA ALA A 119 7.42 20.01 19.38
C ALA A 119 8.03 19.86 17.97
N MET A 120 9.22 19.23 17.88
CA MET A 120 9.90 18.98 16.61
C MET A 120 9.09 18.12 15.63
N VAL A 121 8.19 17.28 16.13
CA VAL A 121 7.34 16.38 15.34
C VAL A 121 5.85 16.73 15.43
N LYS A 122 5.50 17.90 16.01
CA LYS A 122 4.12 18.39 16.17
C LYS A 122 3.23 17.42 16.94
N LEU A 123 3.67 16.96 18.10
CA LEU A 123 2.94 16.05 18.99
C LEU A 123 2.53 16.68 20.33
N ASP A 124 2.76 17.99 20.55
CA ASP A 124 2.55 18.63 21.86
C ASP A 124 1.13 18.49 22.39
N GLU A 125 0.13 18.59 21.51
CA GLU A 125 -1.28 18.48 21.87
C GLU A 125 -1.72 17.03 22.13
N PHE A 126 -0.91 16.04 21.74
CA PHE A 126 -1.23 14.62 21.80
C PHE A 126 -0.45 13.84 22.86
N LEU A 127 0.31 14.51 23.71
CA LEU A 127 1.18 13.86 24.71
C LEU A 127 0.44 12.92 25.68
N HIS A 128 -0.85 13.18 25.93
CA HIS A 128 -1.69 12.38 26.82
C HIS A 128 -2.36 11.19 26.15
N ARG A 129 -2.39 11.15 24.81
CA ARG A 129 -3.05 10.07 24.05
C ARG A 129 -2.21 8.80 23.99
N LYS A 130 -2.86 7.65 23.85
CA LYS A 130 -2.19 6.37 23.54
C LYS A 130 -1.83 6.29 22.06
N PRO A 131 -0.82 5.49 21.69
CA PRO A 131 -0.44 5.30 20.27
C PRO A 131 -1.59 4.87 19.36
N ALA A 132 -2.49 4.03 19.84
CA ALA A 132 -3.66 3.57 19.09
C ALA A 132 -4.66 4.70 18.73
N GLU A 133 -4.64 5.80 19.46
CA GLU A 133 -5.50 6.98 19.23
C GLU A 133 -4.91 7.96 18.21
N LEU A 134 -3.81 7.61 17.58
CA LEU A 134 -3.06 8.49 16.67
C LEU A 134 -2.86 7.84 15.31
N SER A 135 -3.24 8.53 14.25
CA SER A 135 -2.83 8.21 12.88
C SER A 135 -1.34 8.46 12.58
N GLY A 136 -0.52 8.76 13.60
CA GLY A 136 0.86 9.21 13.47
C GLY A 136 1.88 8.44 14.30
N GLY A 137 1.81 7.11 14.37
CA GLY A 137 2.77 6.27 15.12
C GLY A 137 4.24 6.58 14.80
N LEU A 138 4.55 6.87 13.53
CA LEU A 138 5.88 7.29 13.10
C LEU A 138 6.37 8.54 13.85
N ARG A 139 5.52 9.55 14.07
CA ARG A 139 5.92 10.77 14.79
C ARG A 139 6.32 10.48 16.23
N VAL A 140 5.62 9.55 16.87
CA VAL A 140 5.96 9.09 18.23
C VAL A 140 7.30 8.35 18.23
N ALA A 141 7.54 7.47 17.25
CA ALA A 141 8.81 6.77 17.09
C ALA A 141 9.98 7.74 16.82
N LEU A 142 9.76 8.76 15.99
CA LEU A 142 10.73 9.84 15.75
C LEU A 142 11.03 10.61 17.03
N ALA A 143 10.01 11.04 17.80
CA ALA A 143 10.21 11.75 19.07
C ALA A 143 10.99 10.90 20.09
N ARG A 144 10.71 9.58 20.16
CA ARG A 144 11.47 8.63 21.00
C ARG A 144 12.93 8.54 20.62
N ALA A 145 13.23 8.62 19.33
CA ALA A 145 14.60 8.60 18.85
C ALA A 145 15.30 9.96 19.07
N ILE A 146 14.61 11.08 18.80
CA ILE A 146 15.13 12.45 18.95
C ILE A 146 15.47 12.77 20.40
N VAL A 147 14.62 12.39 21.36
CA VAL A 147 14.82 12.69 22.79
C VAL A 147 16.12 12.11 23.33
N ARG A 148 16.67 11.08 22.68
CA ARG A 148 17.97 10.47 23.01
C ARG A 148 19.17 11.31 22.57
N GLU A 149 18.98 12.31 21.72
CA GLU A 149 20.03 13.11 21.10
C GLU A 149 21.14 12.22 20.47
N PRO A 150 20.79 11.28 19.56
CA PRO A 150 21.71 10.26 19.07
C PRO A 150 22.76 10.86 18.13
N ASN A 151 23.93 10.22 18.06
CA ASN A 151 24.97 10.58 17.10
C ASN A 151 24.58 10.17 15.67
N VAL A 152 23.88 9.04 15.54
CA VAL A 152 23.44 8.45 14.27
C VAL A 152 21.96 8.11 14.36
N PHE A 153 21.23 8.40 13.28
CA PHE A 153 19.78 8.22 13.19
C PHE A 153 19.42 7.36 11.97
N PRO A 154 19.61 6.04 12.00
CA PRO A 154 19.15 5.14 10.96
C PRO A 154 17.63 5.01 10.99
N SER A 155 17.01 5.04 9.82
CA SER A 155 15.57 4.83 9.68
C SER A 155 15.34 3.79 8.59
N ASP A 156 14.74 2.66 8.97
CA ASP A 156 14.47 1.54 8.09
C ASP A 156 13.07 1.70 7.51
N GLU A 157 12.98 2.08 6.25
CA GLU A 157 11.75 2.32 5.50
C GLU A 157 10.65 3.11 6.27
N PRO A 158 10.96 4.27 6.86
CA PRO A 158 10.06 4.96 7.80
C PRO A 158 8.76 5.44 7.15
N LEU A 159 8.67 5.41 5.83
CA LEU A 159 7.53 5.91 5.06
C LEU A 159 6.69 4.79 4.44
N SER A 160 7.13 3.54 4.51
CA SER A 160 6.45 2.40 3.86
C SER A 160 5.03 2.18 4.37
N ASN A 161 4.80 2.39 5.68
CA ASN A 161 3.52 2.20 6.36
C ASN A 161 2.64 3.46 6.42
N LEU A 162 2.94 4.49 5.61
CA LEU A 162 2.16 5.72 5.57
C LEU A 162 1.31 5.80 4.30
N ALA A 163 0.08 6.27 4.42
CA ALA A 163 -0.75 6.66 3.29
C ALA A 163 -0.03 7.70 2.41
N ALA A 164 -0.29 7.70 1.11
CA ALA A 164 0.44 8.52 0.12
C ALA A 164 0.49 10.01 0.52
N LYS A 165 -0.63 10.58 0.98
CA LYS A 165 -0.76 11.95 1.46
C LYS A 165 0.16 12.25 2.66
N LEU A 166 0.22 11.33 3.62
CA LEU A 166 1.11 11.44 4.78
C LEU A 166 2.58 11.24 4.41
N ARG A 167 2.90 10.44 3.38
CA ARG A 167 4.28 10.24 2.91
C ARG A 167 4.91 11.55 2.40
N VAL A 168 4.19 12.33 1.60
CA VAL A 168 4.69 13.60 1.05
C VAL A 168 4.92 14.60 2.18
N SER A 169 3.95 14.79 3.07
CA SER A 169 4.10 15.69 4.22
C SER A 169 5.20 15.23 5.19
N THR A 170 5.32 13.92 5.39
CA THR A 170 6.34 13.34 6.29
C THR A 170 7.73 13.35 5.67
N ARG A 171 7.88 13.19 4.33
CA ARG A 171 9.17 13.44 3.64
C ARG A 171 9.66 14.85 3.88
N ALA A 172 8.79 15.86 3.71
CA ALA A 172 9.11 17.24 4.01
C ALA A 172 9.47 17.44 5.49
N GLN A 173 8.73 16.80 6.41
CA GLN A 173 9.02 16.84 7.84
C GLN A 173 10.36 16.18 8.20
N ILE A 174 10.69 15.01 7.64
CA ILE A 174 11.98 14.34 7.86
C ILE A 174 13.12 15.19 7.32
N LYS A 175 12.96 15.79 6.14
CA LYS A 175 13.94 16.72 5.56
C LYS A 175 14.14 17.95 6.46
N ASN A 176 13.06 18.58 6.91
CA ASN A 176 13.11 19.73 7.83
C ASN A 176 13.71 19.33 9.18
N LEU A 177 13.35 18.16 9.71
CA LEU A 177 13.91 17.61 10.95
C LEU A 177 15.41 17.38 10.83
N SER A 178 15.89 16.87 9.69
CA SER A 178 17.32 16.73 9.43
C SER A 178 18.05 18.09 9.48
N HIS A 179 17.46 19.13 8.89
CA HIS A 179 18.00 20.50 8.94
C HIS A 179 17.95 21.10 10.35
N GLU A 180 16.86 20.91 11.09
CA GLU A 180 16.71 21.38 12.47
C GLU A 180 17.69 20.70 13.43
N LEU A 181 17.85 19.37 13.33
CA LEU A 181 18.84 18.63 14.11
C LEU A 181 20.28 19.06 13.78
N ALA A 182 20.57 19.40 12.54
CA ALA A 182 21.86 19.96 12.11
C ALA A 182 22.08 21.37 12.69
N ALA A 183 21.06 22.24 12.65
CA ALA A 183 21.12 23.60 13.17
C ALA A 183 21.27 23.64 14.70
N LEU A 184 20.59 22.75 15.42
CA LEU A 184 20.63 22.69 16.88
C LEU A 184 22.02 22.37 17.43
N ARG A 185 22.77 21.47 16.78
CA ARG A 185 24.15 21.12 17.17
C ARG A 185 25.16 22.18 16.77
N SER A 186 24.88 22.98 15.72
CA SER A 186 25.75 24.11 15.35
C SER A 186 25.71 25.26 16.36
N ALA A 187 24.57 25.43 17.05
CA ALA A 187 24.43 26.41 18.14
C ALA A 187 25.21 25.99 19.39
N LEU A 188 25.46 24.69 19.58
CA LEU A 188 26.16 24.12 20.73
C LEU A 188 27.68 23.97 20.53
N ARG A 189 28.21 24.08 19.30
CA ARG A 189 29.65 24.03 18.99
C ARG A 189 30.07 25.22 18.12
N ARG A 190 30.36 26.37 18.77
CA ARG A 190 31.19 27.41 18.15
C ARG A 190 32.66 27.06 18.37
N THR A 191 33.28 26.31 17.48
CA THR A 191 34.71 26.35 17.19
C THR A 191 34.96 25.86 15.75
N ARG A 192 35.76 26.64 15.03
CA ARG A 192 36.10 26.52 13.61
C ARG A 192 36.93 25.29 13.31
N ILE A 193 36.62 24.62 12.17
CA ILE A 193 37.60 23.88 11.34
C ILE A 193 37.17 24.03 9.84
N PRO A 194 38.10 24.21 8.88
CA PRO A 194 37.81 24.62 7.51
C PRO A 194 37.45 23.44 6.60
N ALA A 195 36.65 23.76 5.58
CA ALA A 195 36.19 22.85 4.53
C ALA A 195 37.34 22.31 3.67
N ARG A 196 37.35 21.01 3.38
CA ARG A 196 38.16 20.38 2.33
C ARG A 196 37.25 19.94 1.17
N LYS A 197 37.80 20.08 -0.05
CA LYS A 197 37.16 19.82 -1.34
C LYS A 197 36.85 18.34 -1.54
N SER A 198 35.73 18.07 -2.21
CA SER A 198 35.24 16.75 -2.65
C SER A 198 36.15 16.12 -3.70
N GLU A 199 36.53 14.88 -3.47
CA GLU A 199 37.15 14.01 -4.48
C GLU A 199 36.11 13.05 -5.06
N THR A 200 36.22 12.84 -6.36
CA THR A 200 35.37 12.00 -7.20
C THR A 200 35.54 10.51 -6.90
N TRP A 201 34.41 9.80 -6.74
CA TRP A 201 34.36 8.40 -6.38
C TRP A 201 34.31 7.49 -7.61
N SER A 202 35.13 6.44 -7.59
CA SER A 202 35.11 5.33 -8.55
C SER A 202 34.12 4.24 -8.11
N ARG A 203 33.39 3.69 -9.07
CA ARG A 203 32.45 2.58 -8.91
C ARG A 203 33.15 1.35 -8.34
N SER A 204 32.73 0.83 -7.18
CA SER A 204 33.09 -0.49 -6.71
C SER A 204 31.86 -1.38 -6.47
N LYS A 205 32.02 -2.60 -6.80
CA LYS A 205 31.11 -3.74 -6.92
C LYS A 205 30.13 -3.90 -5.75
N PHE A 206 28.93 -3.42 -5.91
CA PHE A 206 27.72 -3.99 -5.30
C PHE A 206 27.11 -4.99 -6.28
N CYS A 207 26.30 -5.94 -5.80
CA CYS A 207 25.58 -6.88 -6.68
C CYS A 207 25.24 -6.20 -8.00
N LYS A 208 25.39 -6.86 -9.12
CA LYS A 208 25.41 -6.31 -10.49
C LYS A 208 24.28 -5.32 -10.89
N ASN A 209 23.51 -4.79 -9.96
CA ASN A 209 22.44 -3.82 -10.16
C ASN A 209 22.66 -2.61 -9.24
N THR A 210 22.82 -1.50 -9.84
CA THR A 210 23.23 -0.16 -9.50
C THR A 210 22.57 0.42 -8.25
N ALA A 211 23.37 0.83 -7.27
CA ALA A 211 22.96 1.78 -6.21
C ALA A 211 23.05 3.21 -6.76
N ILE A 212 21.96 3.96 -6.75
CA ILE A 212 21.93 5.39 -7.10
C ILE A 212 22.06 6.19 -5.81
N PHE A 213 23.17 6.93 -5.68
CA PHE A 213 23.38 7.91 -4.62
C PHE A 213 22.94 9.28 -5.11
N LEU A 214 21.92 9.86 -4.50
CA LEU A 214 21.56 11.25 -4.70
C LEU A 214 22.29 12.11 -3.66
N THR A 215 23.45 12.63 -4.05
CA THR A 215 24.05 13.80 -3.39
C THR A 215 23.39 15.03 -3.96
N GLN A 216 22.64 15.78 -3.16
CA GLN A 216 22.16 17.10 -3.55
C GLN A 216 23.35 18.06 -3.56
N GLN A 217 23.90 18.34 -4.75
CA GLN A 217 24.74 19.53 -4.96
C GLN A 217 23.88 20.77 -4.66
N GLN A 218 24.37 21.62 -3.79
CA GLN A 218 23.88 22.99 -3.67
C GLN A 218 24.22 23.70 -4.99
N GLU A 219 23.23 23.94 -5.83
CA GLU A 219 23.33 24.98 -6.84
C GLU A 219 23.41 26.33 -6.11
N HIS A 220 24.49 27.04 -6.31
CA HIS A 220 24.64 28.45 -5.96
C HIS A 220 23.62 29.24 -6.79
N VAL A 221 22.49 29.57 -6.21
CA VAL A 221 21.66 30.66 -6.72
C VAL A 221 22.34 31.96 -6.32
N SER A 222 22.82 32.71 -7.31
CA SER A 222 23.38 34.01 -7.11
C SER A 222 22.33 34.98 -6.58
N GLU A 223 22.74 35.89 -5.70
CA GLU A 223 21.91 36.84 -4.93
C GLU A 223 21.17 37.91 -5.77
N THR A 224 20.94 37.72 -7.06
CA THR A 224 20.32 38.73 -7.94
C THR A 224 18.84 38.56 -8.21
N ASP A 225 18.17 37.46 -7.77
CA ASP A 225 16.74 37.22 -8.08
C ASP A 225 15.75 37.36 -6.90
N SER A 226 16.23 37.80 -5.73
CA SER A 226 15.37 37.98 -4.56
C SER A 226 14.38 39.16 -4.64
N GLY A 227 14.61 40.10 -5.58
CA GLY A 227 13.81 41.32 -5.73
C GLY A 227 12.46 41.11 -6.44
N THR A 228 12.40 40.15 -7.36
CA THR A 228 11.22 39.97 -8.23
C THR A 228 10.13 39.11 -7.60
N ILE A 229 10.50 38.15 -6.76
CA ILE A 229 9.53 37.26 -6.08
C ILE A 229 8.80 37.97 -4.93
N ALA A 230 9.46 38.90 -4.24
CA ALA A 230 8.83 39.70 -3.19
C ALA A 230 7.75 40.67 -3.73
N ALA A 231 7.95 41.22 -4.95
CA ALA A 231 7.00 42.13 -5.59
C ALA A 231 5.68 41.42 -6.02
N ILE A 232 5.77 40.17 -6.47
CA ILE A 232 4.58 39.38 -6.89
C ILE A 232 3.72 38.97 -5.68
N ALA A 233 4.34 38.61 -4.55
CA ALA A 233 3.61 38.23 -3.33
C ALA A 233 2.86 39.41 -2.67
N VAL A 234 3.39 40.64 -2.78
CA VAL A 234 2.74 41.84 -2.25
C VAL A 234 1.55 42.24 -3.13
N GLN A 235 1.64 42.09 -4.46
CA GLN A 235 0.56 42.42 -5.41
C GLN A 235 -0.63 41.44 -5.29
N GLN A 236 -0.40 40.17 -5.04
CA GLN A 236 -1.48 39.19 -4.81
C GLN A 236 -2.21 39.41 -3.48
N ARG A 237 -1.53 39.80 -2.40
CA ARG A 237 -2.18 40.16 -1.13
C ARG A 237 -3.07 41.38 -1.25
N ALA A 238 -2.68 42.38 -2.01
CA ALA A 238 -3.50 43.59 -2.23
C ALA A 238 -4.79 43.30 -3.02
N ASN A 239 -4.75 42.39 -3.97
CA ASN A 239 -5.89 41.98 -4.78
C ASN A 239 -6.93 41.15 -3.97
N ILE A 240 -6.45 40.28 -3.07
CA ILE A 240 -7.32 39.49 -2.19
C ILE A 240 -8.03 40.38 -1.16
N MET A 241 -7.37 41.35 -0.57
CA MET A 241 -7.99 42.31 0.37
C MET A 241 -8.98 43.22 -0.32
N HIS A 242 -8.80 43.57 -1.60
CA HIS A 242 -9.74 44.38 -2.37
C HIS A 242 -11.02 43.61 -2.76
N ALA A 243 -10.91 42.30 -3.00
CA ALA A 243 -12.04 41.41 -3.28
C ALA A 243 -12.90 41.15 -2.04
N LEU A 244 -12.30 40.99 -0.87
CA LEU A 244 -13.01 40.77 0.40
C LEU A 244 -13.75 41.99 0.90
N ASN A 245 -13.31 43.21 0.56
CA ASN A 245 -13.99 44.45 0.95
C ASN A 245 -15.19 44.82 0.05
N LYS A 246 -15.35 44.21 -1.13
CA LYS A 246 -16.52 44.38 -2.01
C LYS A 246 -17.70 43.47 -1.68
N THR A 247 -17.47 42.35 -1.01
CA THR A 247 -18.52 41.39 -0.62
C THR A 247 -19.14 41.68 0.77
N GLY A 248 -18.50 42.52 1.59
CA GLY A 248 -18.93 42.82 2.96
C GLY A 248 -20.08 43.86 3.08
N ARG A 249 -20.58 44.46 1.99
CA ARG A 249 -21.57 45.56 2.05
C ARG A 249 -23.01 45.24 1.62
N LYS A 250 -23.40 43.95 1.48
CA LYS A 250 -24.76 43.56 1.06
C LYS A 250 -25.51 42.60 1.99
N ILE A 251 -25.05 42.38 3.22
CA ILE A 251 -25.79 41.55 4.19
C ILE A 251 -26.01 42.35 5.48
N MET A 252 -26.82 43.39 5.36
CA MET A 252 -27.35 44.10 6.53
C MET A 252 -28.69 44.80 6.19
N HIS A 253 -29.70 44.01 5.81
CA HIS A 253 -31.11 44.32 5.85
C HIS A 253 -31.92 43.04 5.51
N LEU A 254 -32.05 42.15 6.46
CA LEU A 254 -33.16 41.20 6.55
C LEU A 254 -33.21 40.56 7.95
N LYS A 255 -33.50 41.38 8.95
CA LYS A 255 -33.96 40.90 10.25
C LYS A 255 -35.22 41.70 10.58
N SER A 256 -36.34 41.17 10.22
CA SER A 256 -37.65 41.33 10.88
C SER A 256 -38.72 40.75 9.95
N LEU A 257 -39.45 39.87 10.43
CA LEU A 257 -40.67 39.15 10.07
C LEU A 257 -40.39 37.67 9.77
N VAL A 258 -40.58 36.84 10.75
CA VAL A 258 -41.62 35.80 10.80
C VAL A 258 -41.43 35.06 12.11
N LEU A 259 -42.15 35.50 13.11
CA LEU A 259 -42.44 34.73 14.31
C LEU A 259 -43.96 34.53 14.31
N THR A 260 -44.43 33.47 13.65
CA THR A 260 -45.74 32.85 13.93
C THR A 260 -45.92 31.61 13.07
N GLY A 261 -46.08 30.47 13.71
CA GLY A 261 -46.67 29.27 13.11
C GLY A 261 -45.67 28.29 12.51
N VAL A 262 -45.31 27.28 13.23
CA VAL A 262 -45.52 25.89 12.90
C VAL A 262 -45.14 25.04 14.12
N LEU A 263 -46.09 24.77 14.95
CA LEU A 263 -46.13 23.59 15.81
C LEU A 263 -46.84 22.53 14.97
N SER A 264 -46.11 21.75 14.19
CA SER A 264 -46.58 20.50 13.57
C SER A 264 -45.40 19.73 13.00
N GLY A 265 -45.15 18.54 13.54
CA GLY A 265 -44.37 17.50 12.85
C GLY A 265 -42.94 17.32 13.31
N LEU A 266 -42.71 17.12 14.60
CA LEU A 266 -41.65 16.21 15.03
C LEU A 266 -42.15 14.77 14.78
N MET A 267 -42.22 14.36 13.52
CA MET A 267 -42.01 12.95 13.19
C MET A 267 -40.49 12.79 13.17
N GLY A 268 -39.93 12.47 14.32
CA GLY A 268 -38.61 11.89 14.39
C GLY A 268 -38.63 10.63 13.52
N SER A 269 -37.86 10.62 12.47
CA SER A 269 -37.42 9.36 11.87
C SER A 269 -36.85 8.54 13.02
N ALA A 270 -37.55 7.51 13.46
CA ALA A 270 -37.01 6.53 14.37
C ALA A 270 -35.82 5.92 13.60
N THR A 271 -34.64 6.38 13.90
CA THR A 271 -33.43 5.61 13.60
C THR A 271 -33.57 4.33 14.43
N PHE A 272 -33.99 3.24 13.81
CA PHE A 272 -33.91 1.94 14.44
C PHE A 272 -32.44 1.76 14.77
N ALA A 273 -32.11 1.58 16.06
CA ALA A 273 -30.78 1.20 16.48
C ALA A 273 -30.43 -0.10 15.73
N ALA A 274 -29.24 -0.18 15.16
CA ALA A 274 -28.79 -1.39 14.49
C ALA A 274 -28.87 -2.58 15.46
N ASP A 275 -29.37 -3.71 15.01
CA ASP A 275 -29.28 -4.96 15.77
C ASP A 275 -27.82 -5.40 15.75
N CYS A 276 -27.15 -5.33 16.88
CA CYS A 276 -25.73 -5.64 17.04
C CYS A 276 -25.50 -7.06 17.64
N GLY A 277 -26.54 -7.87 17.70
CA GLY A 277 -26.47 -9.19 18.32
C GLY A 277 -26.16 -9.15 19.82
N PRO A 278 -25.59 -10.23 20.39
CA PRO A 278 -25.27 -10.32 21.81
C PRO A 278 -24.30 -9.22 22.26
N ALA A 279 -24.70 -8.42 23.25
CA ALA A 279 -23.88 -7.34 23.79
C ALA A 279 -22.69 -7.88 24.63
N GLY A 280 -21.62 -7.10 24.72
CA GLY A 280 -20.48 -7.41 25.55
C GLY A 280 -19.51 -8.44 24.95
N GLN A 281 -19.67 -8.76 23.66
CA GLN A 281 -18.74 -9.64 22.94
C GLN A 281 -17.57 -8.85 22.33
N SER A 282 -16.46 -9.54 22.07
CA SER A 282 -15.31 -8.94 21.37
C SER A 282 -15.46 -9.08 19.87
N ILE A 283 -15.26 -7.97 19.14
CA ILE A 283 -15.26 -7.92 17.68
C ILE A 283 -13.85 -7.54 17.22
N ARG A 284 -13.18 -8.46 16.53
CA ARG A 284 -11.79 -8.30 16.08
C ARG A 284 -11.69 -8.64 14.60
N ILE A 285 -11.46 -7.63 13.77
CA ILE A 285 -11.47 -7.76 12.30
C ILE A 285 -10.04 -7.67 11.77
N LEU A 286 -9.61 -8.66 10.98
CA LEU A 286 -8.38 -8.61 10.19
C LEU A 286 -8.72 -8.30 8.73
N ALA A 287 -8.05 -7.32 8.15
CA ALA A 287 -8.35 -6.85 6.80
C ALA A 287 -7.13 -6.31 6.06
N SER A 288 -7.19 -6.36 4.73
CA SER A 288 -6.27 -5.61 3.88
C SER A 288 -6.47 -4.10 4.04
N ASP A 289 -5.45 -3.31 3.68
CA ASP A 289 -5.43 -1.86 3.91
C ASP A 289 -5.79 -1.10 2.63
N PHE A 290 -7.10 -0.85 2.41
CA PHE A 290 -7.60 0.03 1.35
C PHE A 290 -8.99 0.64 1.69
N PRO A 291 -9.39 1.76 1.05
CA PRO A 291 -10.52 2.62 1.48
C PRO A 291 -11.84 1.89 1.70
N ALA A 292 -12.27 1.04 0.77
CA ALA A 292 -13.56 0.34 0.87
C ALA A 292 -13.68 -0.52 2.13
N ILE A 293 -12.61 -1.21 2.51
CA ILE A 293 -12.60 -2.05 3.72
C ILE A 293 -12.67 -1.17 4.97
N HIS A 294 -11.98 -0.03 4.96
CA HIS A 294 -12.09 0.95 6.04
C HIS A 294 -13.52 1.47 6.20
N ALA A 295 -14.22 1.72 5.08
CA ALA A 295 -15.61 2.18 5.09
C ALA A 295 -16.53 1.15 5.75
N VAL A 296 -16.48 -0.12 5.33
CA VAL A 296 -17.32 -1.20 5.90
C VAL A 296 -16.98 -1.43 7.38
N ALA A 297 -15.73 -1.67 7.71
CA ALA A 297 -15.33 -1.97 9.09
C ALA A 297 -15.52 -0.76 10.03
N GLY A 298 -15.34 0.47 9.52
CA GLY A 298 -15.58 1.71 10.27
C GLY A 298 -17.06 1.97 10.53
N ASN A 299 -17.93 1.66 9.56
CA ASN A 299 -19.37 1.78 9.75
C ASN A 299 -19.90 0.73 10.75
N ALA A 300 -19.36 -0.51 10.69
CA ALA A 300 -19.65 -1.55 11.67
C ALA A 300 -19.28 -1.13 13.11
N GLU A 301 -18.10 -0.50 13.29
CA GLU A 301 -17.70 0.06 14.59
C GLU A 301 -18.60 1.23 15.02
N THR A 302 -18.98 2.09 14.10
CA THR A 302 -19.89 3.22 14.40
C THR A 302 -21.25 2.71 14.88
N ASN A 303 -21.79 1.68 14.24
CA ASN A 303 -23.10 1.14 14.56
C ASN A 303 -23.09 0.30 15.84
N CYS A 304 -22.08 -0.55 16.03
CA CYS A 304 -22.07 -1.60 17.05
C CYS A 304 -20.92 -1.52 18.06
N GLY A 305 -19.97 -0.60 17.90
CA GLY A 305 -18.81 -0.50 18.80
C GLY A 305 -19.18 -0.24 20.27
N SER A 306 -20.27 0.49 20.53
CA SER A 306 -20.74 0.74 21.90
C SER A 306 -21.38 -0.48 22.58
N SER A 307 -21.82 -1.48 21.82
CA SER A 307 -22.40 -2.74 22.29
C SER A 307 -21.33 -3.81 22.55
N ALA A 308 -20.17 -3.67 21.94
CA ALA A 308 -19.06 -4.61 22.09
C ALA A 308 -18.25 -4.36 23.37
N ALA A 309 -17.68 -5.42 23.95
CA ALA A 309 -16.68 -5.27 25.02
C ALA A 309 -15.37 -4.72 24.47
N GLU A 310 -15.02 -5.09 23.25
CA GLU A 310 -13.87 -4.62 22.49
C GLU A 310 -14.24 -4.61 21.00
N PHE A 311 -13.89 -3.55 20.29
CA PHE A 311 -13.99 -3.48 18.83
C PHE A 311 -12.63 -3.09 18.27
N THR A 312 -12.00 -3.99 17.52
CA THR A 312 -10.67 -3.74 16.93
C THR A 312 -10.67 -4.04 15.44
N ARG A 313 -9.93 -3.22 14.70
CA ARG A 313 -9.71 -3.33 13.26
C ARG A 313 -8.21 -3.35 12.99
N ASN A 314 -7.69 -4.45 12.48
CA ASN A 314 -6.32 -4.55 12.03
C ASN A 314 -6.27 -4.51 10.51
N HIS A 315 -5.95 -3.34 9.96
CA HIS A 315 -5.73 -3.15 8.53
C HIS A 315 -4.25 -3.26 8.22
N THR A 316 -3.87 -4.26 7.43
CA THR A 316 -2.46 -4.50 7.08
C THR A 316 -2.32 -5.05 5.66
N THR A 317 -1.26 -4.65 4.97
CA THR A 317 -0.90 -5.20 3.65
C THR A 317 -0.51 -6.68 3.71
N GLU A 318 -0.23 -7.22 4.91
CA GLU A 318 0.13 -8.61 5.17
C GLU A 318 -1.08 -9.48 5.55
N ALA A 319 -2.30 -8.94 5.55
CA ALA A 319 -3.50 -9.64 6.01
C ALA A 319 -3.63 -11.05 5.39
N ARG A 320 -3.45 -11.16 4.07
CA ARG A 320 -3.54 -12.45 3.36
C ARG A 320 -2.51 -13.49 3.79
N GLN A 321 -1.32 -13.06 4.23
CA GLN A 321 -0.25 -13.96 4.65
C GLN A 321 -0.42 -14.45 6.09
N ILE A 322 -1.06 -13.64 6.94
CA ILE A 322 -1.17 -13.94 8.37
C ILE A 322 -2.52 -14.56 8.77
N MET A 323 -3.56 -14.49 7.91
CA MET A 323 -4.92 -14.88 8.29
C MET A 323 -5.03 -16.36 8.72
N ASN A 324 -4.38 -17.29 8.03
CA ASN A 324 -4.39 -18.70 8.44
C ASN A 324 -3.80 -18.90 9.84
N ALA A 325 -2.63 -18.31 10.09
CA ALA A 325 -1.98 -18.41 11.40
C ALA A 325 -2.78 -17.72 12.51
N ALA A 326 -3.47 -16.62 12.20
CA ALA A 326 -4.27 -15.85 13.14
C ALA A 326 -5.63 -16.51 13.48
N LEU A 327 -6.19 -17.32 12.56
CA LEU A 327 -7.44 -18.04 12.80
C LEU A 327 -7.25 -19.46 13.36
N THR A 328 -6.04 -20.03 13.27
CA THR A 328 -5.72 -21.38 13.76
C THR A 328 -5.89 -21.55 15.29
N PRO A 329 -5.50 -20.58 16.17
CA PRO A 329 -5.71 -20.73 17.60
C PRO A 329 -7.18 -20.89 17.99
N ASN A 330 -7.42 -21.51 19.16
CA ASN A 330 -8.76 -21.59 19.76
C ASN A 330 -8.69 -21.03 21.20
N PRO A 331 -9.25 -19.82 21.47
CA PRO A 331 -9.98 -18.97 20.51
C PRO A 331 -9.09 -18.33 19.46
N ALA A 332 -9.67 -18.05 18.28
CA ALA A 332 -8.98 -17.35 17.19
C ALA A 332 -8.60 -15.92 17.60
N GLU A 333 -7.50 -15.41 17.04
CA GLU A 333 -7.06 -14.02 17.28
C GLU A 333 -8.07 -13.00 16.75
N TYR A 334 -8.71 -13.30 15.61
CA TYR A 334 -9.73 -12.46 14.99
C TYR A 334 -11.08 -13.18 14.88
N THR A 335 -12.18 -12.44 15.07
CA THR A 335 -13.53 -12.98 14.95
C THR A 335 -14.03 -12.97 13.51
N SER A 336 -13.49 -12.09 12.68
CA SER A 336 -13.73 -12.01 11.23
C SER A 336 -12.47 -11.66 10.47
N VAL A 337 -12.39 -12.14 9.25
CA VAL A 337 -11.39 -11.72 8.26
C VAL A 337 -12.09 -11.25 6.98
N ILE A 338 -11.53 -10.22 6.36
CA ILE A 338 -11.96 -9.80 5.02
C ILE A 338 -11.22 -10.67 4.01
N VAL A 339 -11.99 -11.38 3.21
CA VAL A 339 -11.54 -12.38 2.23
C VAL A 339 -11.84 -11.95 0.81
N ALA A 340 -11.16 -12.57 -0.11
CA ALA A 340 -11.42 -12.51 -1.55
C ALA A 340 -11.56 -13.95 -2.10
N ASN A 341 -11.91 -14.07 -3.38
CA ASN A 341 -12.01 -15.36 -4.09
C ASN A 341 -10.83 -16.30 -3.78
N SER A 342 -9.60 -15.76 -3.79
CA SER A 342 -8.38 -16.57 -3.65
C SER A 342 -8.09 -17.02 -2.22
N THR A 343 -8.68 -16.39 -1.20
CA THR A 343 -8.36 -16.66 0.21
C THR A 343 -9.43 -17.46 0.92
N LEU A 344 -10.70 -17.32 0.52
CA LEU A 344 -11.80 -18.01 1.17
C LEU A 344 -11.67 -19.53 1.09
N THR A 345 -11.40 -20.07 -0.10
CA THR A 345 -11.31 -21.53 -0.31
C THR A 345 -10.22 -22.18 0.51
N GLN A 346 -9.08 -21.50 0.68
CA GLN A 346 -8.01 -22.01 1.54
C GLN A 346 -8.43 -22.06 3.01
N LEU A 347 -9.05 -21.01 3.53
CA LEU A 347 -9.54 -20.97 4.92
C LEU A 347 -10.62 -22.03 5.18
N MET A 348 -11.48 -22.30 4.18
CA MET A 348 -12.48 -23.39 4.25
C MET A 348 -11.82 -24.75 4.30
N ASN A 349 -10.84 -25.03 3.45
CA ASN A 349 -10.11 -26.29 3.44
C ASN A 349 -9.41 -26.57 4.78
N ASP A 350 -8.89 -25.52 5.42
CA ASP A 350 -8.22 -25.60 6.71
C ASP A 350 -9.21 -25.62 7.90
N GLY A 351 -10.54 -25.53 7.64
CA GLY A 351 -11.59 -25.52 8.67
C GLY A 351 -11.56 -24.28 9.57
N LEU A 352 -11.03 -23.16 9.08
CA LEU A 352 -10.80 -21.94 9.88
C LEU A 352 -11.97 -20.95 9.85
N VAL A 353 -12.94 -21.16 8.97
CA VAL A 353 -14.17 -20.34 8.83
C VAL A 353 -15.41 -21.21 8.91
N ARG A 354 -16.52 -20.62 9.38
CA ARG A 354 -17.79 -21.33 9.58
C ARG A 354 -18.83 -20.98 8.51
N PRO A 355 -19.82 -21.87 8.24
CA PRO A 355 -21.02 -21.51 7.50
C PRO A 355 -21.75 -20.34 8.14
N LEU A 356 -22.34 -19.48 7.32
CA LEU A 356 -23.01 -18.24 7.74
C LEU A 356 -24.54 -18.32 7.60
N ASN A 357 -25.13 -19.46 7.20
CA ASN A 357 -26.54 -19.61 6.90
C ASN A 357 -27.43 -19.10 8.05
N ASP A 358 -27.23 -19.60 9.27
CA ASP A 358 -28.01 -19.20 10.44
C ASP A 358 -27.83 -17.71 10.80
N LEU A 359 -26.62 -17.16 10.59
CA LEU A 359 -26.30 -15.75 10.83
C LEU A 359 -26.96 -14.85 9.79
N VAL A 360 -26.97 -15.28 8.53
CA VAL A 360 -27.66 -14.58 7.42
C VAL A 360 -29.17 -14.59 7.65
N ASP A 361 -29.74 -15.72 8.07
CA ASP A 361 -31.17 -15.82 8.35
C ASP A 361 -31.61 -14.92 9.52
N LYS A 362 -30.69 -14.70 10.48
CA LYS A 362 -30.99 -13.91 11.69
C LYS A 362 -30.72 -12.40 11.53
N TYR A 363 -29.65 -12.03 10.83
CA TYR A 363 -29.15 -10.64 10.77
C TYR A 363 -28.97 -10.12 9.33
N GLY A 364 -29.28 -10.93 8.32
CA GLY A 364 -28.96 -10.63 6.92
C GLY A 364 -30.12 -10.09 6.09
N ASP A 365 -31.17 -9.54 6.69
CA ASP A 365 -32.34 -9.00 5.97
C ASP A 365 -32.00 -7.96 4.89
N ASN A 366 -30.88 -7.24 5.09
CA ASN A 366 -30.36 -6.25 4.15
C ASN A 366 -29.31 -6.81 3.18
N ILE A 367 -29.02 -8.11 3.23
CA ILE A 367 -28.02 -8.77 2.38
C ILE A 367 -28.72 -9.44 1.19
N ALA A 368 -28.61 -8.85 0.01
CA ALA A 368 -29.18 -9.42 -1.19
C ALA A 368 -28.53 -10.79 -1.56
N ASP A 369 -29.28 -11.66 -2.23
CA ASP A 369 -28.82 -13.02 -2.52
C ASP A 369 -27.55 -13.08 -3.37
N ASN A 370 -27.36 -12.12 -4.27
CA ASN A 370 -26.16 -12.03 -5.11
C ASN A 370 -24.89 -11.63 -4.35
N LEU A 371 -25.00 -11.22 -3.09
CA LEU A 371 -23.86 -10.92 -2.22
C LEU A 371 -23.41 -12.14 -1.42
N LYS A 372 -24.25 -13.17 -1.33
CA LYS A 372 -23.99 -14.40 -0.58
C LYS A 372 -23.11 -15.34 -1.40
N ILE A 373 -21.89 -15.53 -0.95
CA ILE A 373 -20.93 -16.44 -1.60
C ILE A 373 -21.22 -17.85 -1.07
N THR A 374 -21.89 -18.65 -1.90
CA THR A 374 -22.34 -20.00 -1.56
C THR A 374 -21.39 -21.03 -2.17
N ILE A 375 -20.88 -21.95 -1.33
CA ILE A 375 -20.01 -23.05 -1.72
C ILE A 375 -20.59 -24.33 -1.09
N ASP A 376 -20.82 -25.37 -1.91
CA ASP A 376 -21.39 -26.67 -1.49
C ASP A 376 -22.72 -26.57 -0.73
N GLY A 377 -23.48 -25.49 -0.98
CA GLY A 377 -24.80 -25.25 -0.36
C GLY A 377 -24.76 -24.35 0.88
N ASP A 378 -23.59 -24.03 1.39
CA ASP A 378 -23.42 -23.16 2.54
C ASP A 378 -22.97 -21.74 2.12
N VAL A 379 -23.54 -20.72 2.76
CA VAL A 379 -23.05 -19.34 2.64
C VAL A 379 -21.76 -19.22 3.44
N MET A 380 -20.64 -19.00 2.78
CA MET A 380 -19.31 -18.97 3.41
C MET A 380 -18.74 -17.57 3.57
N ALA A 381 -19.23 -16.60 2.80
CA ALA A 381 -18.86 -15.19 2.91
C ALA A 381 -19.98 -14.29 2.40
N VAL A 382 -19.92 -13.00 2.76
CA VAL A 382 -20.78 -11.94 2.23
C VAL A 382 -19.90 -10.93 1.49
N ALA A 383 -20.04 -10.85 0.18
CA ALA A 383 -19.31 -9.92 -0.66
C ALA A 383 -19.92 -8.51 -0.57
N PHE A 384 -19.10 -7.47 -0.67
CA PHE A 384 -19.58 -6.08 -0.64
C PHE A 384 -19.02 -5.22 -1.78
N MET A 385 -17.92 -5.61 -2.42
CA MET A 385 -17.34 -4.88 -3.55
C MET A 385 -16.79 -5.82 -4.63
N ALA A 386 -16.74 -5.30 -5.85
CA ALA A 386 -16.08 -5.95 -6.98
C ALA A 386 -14.79 -5.21 -7.34
N ASN A 387 -13.86 -5.94 -7.95
CA ASN A 387 -12.63 -5.41 -8.50
C ASN A 387 -12.20 -6.22 -9.73
N SER A 388 -11.42 -5.61 -10.63
CA SER A 388 -10.71 -6.30 -11.70
C SER A 388 -9.52 -5.45 -12.13
N GLN A 389 -8.56 -6.06 -12.82
CA GLN A 389 -7.62 -5.29 -13.61
C GLN A 389 -8.28 -4.93 -14.94
N HIS A 390 -8.05 -3.70 -15.40
CA HIS A 390 -8.62 -3.20 -16.65
C HIS A 390 -7.69 -2.17 -17.28
N LEU A 391 -8.06 -1.63 -18.44
CA LEU A 391 -7.22 -0.71 -19.18
C LEU A 391 -7.39 0.74 -18.69
N PHE A 392 -6.26 1.36 -18.35
CA PHE A 392 -6.08 2.80 -18.14
C PHE A 392 -5.41 3.39 -19.37
N SER A 393 -5.88 4.52 -19.88
CA SER A 393 -5.34 5.16 -21.08
C SER A 393 -5.21 6.67 -20.92
N ARG A 394 -4.07 7.23 -21.34
CA ARG A 394 -3.80 8.67 -21.40
C ARG A 394 -4.13 9.19 -22.77
N THR A 395 -5.33 9.73 -22.95
CA THR A 395 -5.83 10.20 -24.24
C THR A 395 -5.03 11.34 -24.84
N ASP A 396 -4.44 12.22 -24.01
CA ASP A 396 -3.57 13.30 -24.47
C ASP A 396 -2.24 12.80 -25.05
N ILE A 397 -1.71 11.67 -24.52
CA ILE A 397 -0.48 11.04 -25.03
C ILE A 397 -0.80 10.28 -26.33
N LEU A 398 -1.91 9.52 -26.33
CA LEU A 398 -2.36 8.81 -27.53
C LEU A 398 -2.62 9.76 -28.69
N ALA A 399 -3.32 10.87 -28.47
CA ALA A 399 -3.57 11.89 -29.49
C ALA A 399 -2.28 12.50 -30.06
N LYS A 400 -1.25 12.76 -29.22
CA LYS A 400 0.06 13.23 -29.68
C LYS A 400 0.79 12.20 -30.56
N ALA A 401 0.51 10.91 -30.38
CA ALA A 401 1.03 9.82 -31.20
C ALA A 401 0.15 9.53 -32.45
N GLY A 402 -0.89 10.34 -32.69
CA GLY A 402 -1.82 10.18 -33.81
C GLY A 402 -2.86 9.08 -33.62
N ILE A 403 -3.20 8.75 -32.38
CA ILE A 403 -4.18 7.72 -32.03
C ILE A 403 -5.42 8.40 -31.44
N ASP A 404 -6.55 8.27 -32.16
CA ASP A 404 -7.79 8.97 -31.83
C ASP A 404 -8.75 8.16 -30.94
N SER A 405 -8.44 6.89 -30.68
CA SER A 405 -9.29 5.99 -29.89
C SER A 405 -8.49 5.22 -28.84
N VAL A 406 -9.17 4.86 -27.74
CA VAL A 406 -8.60 3.97 -26.72
C VAL A 406 -8.51 2.55 -27.31
N PRO A 407 -7.37 1.83 -27.13
CA PRO A 407 -7.24 0.44 -27.56
C PRO A 407 -8.27 -0.48 -26.89
N GLY A 408 -8.85 -1.42 -27.65
CA GLY A 408 -9.77 -2.43 -27.15
C GLY A 408 -9.19 -3.85 -27.14
N THR A 409 -8.04 -4.04 -27.81
CA THR A 409 -7.35 -5.33 -27.89
C THR A 409 -5.89 -5.21 -27.49
N TYR A 410 -5.24 -6.36 -27.17
CA TYR A 410 -3.81 -6.40 -26.90
C TYR A 410 -2.98 -5.92 -28.09
N ASP A 411 -3.36 -6.32 -29.32
CA ASP A 411 -2.65 -5.89 -30.54
C ASP A 411 -2.75 -4.37 -30.74
N GLU A 412 -3.93 -3.79 -30.52
CA GLU A 412 -4.11 -2.33 -30.58
C GLU A 412 -3.33 -1.62 -29.47
N MET A 413 -3.25 -2.20 -28.27
CA MET A 413 -2.48 -1.65 -27.15
C MET A 413 -0.97 -1.66 -27.46
N ILE A 414 -0.45 -2.76 -28.03
CA ILE A 414 0.95 -2.89 -28.45
C ILE A 414 1.25 -1.90 -29.59
N ALA A 415 0.35 -1.79 -30.60
CA ALA A 415 0.50 -0.84 -31.70
C ALA A 415 0.51 0.61 -31.20
N ALA A 416 -0.35 0.95 -30.24
CA ALA A 416 -0.40 2.26 -29.62
C ALA A 416 0.89 2.56 -28.83
N ALA A 417 1.39 1.62 -28.05
CA ALA A 417 2.65 1.76 -27.31
C ALA A 417 3.83 1.97 -28.27
N LYS A 418 3.87 1.23 -29.37
CA LYS A 418 4.87 1.38 -30.43
C LYS A 418 4.83 2.80 -31.02
N ALA A 419 3.65 3.29 -31.38
CA ALA A 419 3.49 4.63 -31.96
C ALA A 419 3.94 5.74 -30.98
N VAL A 420 3.60 5.61 -29.69
CA VAL A 420 4.05 6.55 -28.65
C VAL A 420 5.57 6.58 -28.53
N ARG A 421 6.24 5.42 -28.58
CA ARG A 421 7.71 5.29 -28.56
C ARG A 421 8.35 5.87 -29.82
N GLU A 422 7.85 5.50 -31.02
CA GLU A 422 8.38 5.97 -32.32
C GLU A 422 8.21 7.48 -32.48
N ALA A 423 7.17 8.08 -31.92
CA ALA A 423 6.99 9.53 -31.86
C ALA A 423 7.93 10.22 -30.85
N GLY A 424 8.75 9.48 -30.12
CA GLY A 424 9.67 10.03 -29.12
C GLY A 424 9.00 10.66 -27.89
N ILE A 425 7.72 10.33 -27.66
CA ILE A 425 6.93 10.89 -26.55
C ILE A 425 7.30 10.21 -25.24
N MET A 426 7.41 8.87 -25.26
CA MET A 426 7.73 8.05 -24.08
C MET A 426 8.44 6.76 -24.51
N GLU A 427 9.54 6.43 -23.85
CA GLU A 427 10.32 5.22 -24.15
C GLU A 427 9.62 3.95 -23.64
N TYR A 428 8.99 4.02 -22.46
CA TYR A 428 8.29 2.91 -21.80
C TYR A 428 6.82 3.29 -21.53
N PRO A 429 5.95 3.25 -22.54
CA PRO A 429 4.58 3.75 -22.42
C PRO A 429 3.62 2.82 -21.67
N ILE A 430 3.99 1.56 -21.38
CA ILE A 430 3.14 0.57 -20.71
C ILE A 430 3.55 0.38 -19.24
N VAL A 431 2.54 0.30 -18.37
CA VAL A 431 2.68 -0.17 -16.98
C VAL A 431 1.73 -1.34 -16.71
N MET A 432 2.23 -2.35 -16.00
CA MET A 432 1.46 -3.54 -15.59
C MET A 432 1.92 -3.99 -14.21
N ASN A 433 1.03 -4.67 -13.47
CA ASN A 433 1.38 -5.28 -12.19
C ASN A 433 2.16 -6.58 -12.43
N MET A 434 3.47 -6.49 -12.58
CA MET A 434 4.35 -7.60 -13.03
C MET A 434 5.38 -8.02 -11.99
N LYS A 435 5.27 -7.55 -10.73
CA LYS A 435 6.21 -7.98 -9.68
C LYS A 435 6.26 -9.50 -9.59
N THR A 436 7.48 -10.06 -9.69
CA THR A 436 7.74 -11.50 -9.55
C THR A 436 6.97 -12.09 -8.37
N GLY A 437 6.39 -13.26 -8.54
CA GLY A 437 5.47 -13.89 -7.62
C GLY A 437 4.02 -13.67 -8.03
N TRP A 438 3.14 -13.39 -7.08
CA TRP A 438 1.69 -13.35 -7.29
C TRP A 438 1.25 -12.47 -8.47
N ASN A 439 1.86 -11.30 -8.66
CA ASN A 439 1.43 -10.38 -9.74
C ASN A 439 1.76 -10.90 -11.15
N VAL A 440 2.90 -11.57 -11.35
CA VAL A 440 3.22 -12.22 -12.64
C VAL A 440 2.21 -13.32 -12.95
N GLY A 441 1.90 -14.17 -11.94
CA GLY A 441 0.88 -15.21 -12.07
C GLY A 441 -0.49 -14.64 -12.43
N GLU A 442 -0.91 -13.54 -11.78
CA GLU A 442 -2.18 -12.89 -12.10
C GLU A 442 -2.18 -12.29 -13.51
N SER A 443 -1.13 -11.61 -13.92
CA SER A 443 -1.02 -11.06 -15.28
C SER A 443 -1.08 -12.15 -16.35
N PHE A 444 -0.50 -13.32 -16.09
CA PHE A 444 -0.67 -14.48 -16.95
C PHE A 444 -2.14 -14.94 -16.99
N ASN A 445 -2.79 -15.09 -15.83
CA ASN A 445 -4.18 -15.53 -15.74
C ASN A 445 -5.11 -14.67 -16.58
N LEU A 446 -4.96 -13.34 -16.53
CA LEU A 446 -5.78 -12.40 -17.29
C LEU A 446 -5.70 -12.67 -18.80
N ILE A 447 -4.47 -12.76 -19.30
CA ILE A 447 -4.20 -12.91 -20.73
C ILE A 447 -4.54 -14.34 -21.18
N PHE A 448 -4.26 -15.35 -20.36
CA PHE A 448 -4.57 -16.74 -20.61
C PHE A 448 -6.08 -16.97 -20.81
N LEU A 449 -6.91 -16.40 -19.93
CA LEU A 449 -8.36 -16.47 -20.06
C LEU A 449 -8.88 -15.75 -21.32
N ALA A 450 -8.28 -14.63 -21.71
CA ALA A 450 -8.63 -13.92 -22.95
C ALA A 450 -8.32 -14.75 -24.19
N HIS A 451 -7.29 -15.61 -24.16
CA HIS A 451 -6.99 -16.59 -25.21
C HIS A 451 -7.86 -17.85 -25.14
N GLY A 452 -8.82 -17.93 -24.22
CA GLY A 452 -9.71 -19.07 -24.04
C GLY A 452 -9.07 -20.24 -23.29
N GLY A 453 -8.04 -19.96 -22.51
CA GLY A 453 -7.34 -20.97 -21.70
C GLY A 453 -8.18 -21.50 -20.55
N GLU A 454 -7.98 -22.76 -20.22
CA GLU A 454 -8.56 -23.44 -19.05
C GLU A 454 -7.44 -23.89 -18.12
N PHE A 455 -7.52 -23.52 -16.83
CA PHE A 455 -6.46 -23.80 -15.86
C PHE A 455 -6.26 -25.28 -15.59
N PHE A 456 -7.34 -26.06 -15.61
CA PHE A 456 -7.35 -27.49 -15.31
C PHE A 456 -8.16 -28.25 -16.36
N LYS A 457 -7.84 -29.52 -16.55
CA LYS A 457 -8.68 -30.42 -17.32
C LYS A 457 -10.05 -30.58 -16.66
N LEU A 458 -11.09 -30.64 -17.45
CA LEU A 458 -12.47 -30.67 -16.98
C LEU A 458 -12.70 -31.75 -15.92
N GLY A 459 -13.21 -31.34 -14.73
CA GLY A 459 -13.50 -32.22 -13.61
C GLY A 459 -12.28 -32.84 -12.92
N SER A 460 -11.10 -32.25 -13.08
CA SER A 460 -9.84 -32.76 -12.57
C SER A 460 -9.02 -31.64 -11.93
N ALA A 461 -8.06 -32.01 -11.09
CA ALA A 461 -7.01 -31.13 -10.63
C ALA A 461 -5.74 -31.17 -11.51
N GLU A 462 -5.77 -31.91 -12.63
CA GLU A 462 -4.65 -31.90 -13.57
C GLU A 462 -4.53 -30.55 -14.27
N PRO A 463 -3.32 -29.94 -14.31
CA PRO A 463 -3.12 -28.65 -14.95
C PRO A 463 -3.30 -28.73 -16.46
N SER A 464 -3.66 -27.60 -17.08
CA SER A 464 -3.89 -27.48 -18.53
C SER A 464 -3.31 -26.17 -19.08
N VAL A 465 -2.36 -25.56 -18.38
CA VAL A 465 -1.80 -24.26 -18.78
C VAL A 465 -0.73 -24.40 -19.87
N ASN A 466 -0.05 -25.55 -19.98
CA ASN A 466 0.86 -25.84 -21.07
C ASN A 466 0.06 -26.23 -22.34
N SER A 467 -0.45 -25.24 -23.03
CA SER A 467 -1.38 -25.35 -24.16
C SER A 467 -1.10 -24.25 -25.18
N GLU A 468 -1.74 -24.33 -26.36
CA GLU A 468 -1.68 -23.25 -27.37
C GLU A 468 -2.10 -21.89 -26.78
N ALA A 469 -3.15 -21.87 -25.93
CA ALA A 469 -3.60 -20.67 -25.25
C ALA A 469 -2.57 -20.14 -24.24
N GLY A 470 -1.88 -21.04 -23.54
CA GLY A 470 -0.81 -20.67 -22.58
C GLY A 470 0.40 -20.06 -23.29
N ILE A 471 0.86 -20.69 -24.38
CA ILE A 471 1.94 -20.16 -25.21
C ILE A 471 1.57 -18.77 -25.77
N ALA A 472 0.37 -18.64 -26.35
CA ALA A 472 -0.11 -17.37 -26.89
C ALA A 472 -0.23 -16.29 -25.81
N ALA A 473 -0.63 -16.65 -24.60
CA ALA A 473 -0.68 -15.73 -23.47
C ALA A 473 0.72 -15.22 -23.07
N LEU A 474 1.71 -16.10 -22.99
CA LEU A 474 3.09 -15.72 -22.68
C LEU A 474 3.70 -14.83 -23.78
N GLU A 475 3.49 -15.15 -25.05
CA GLU A 475 3.97 -14.31 -26.15
C GLU A 475 3.29 -12.92 -26.14
N THR A 476 1.99 -12.85 -25.81
CA THR A 476 1.29 -11.56 -25.61
C THR A 476 1.89 -10.77 -24.44
N MET A 477 2.17 -11.43 -23.30
CA MET A 477 2.85 -10.79 -22.16
C MET A 477 4.21 -10.24 -22.56
N LYS A 478 5.01 -11.04 -23.28
CA LYS A 478 6.35 -10.66 -23.75
C LYS A 478 6.30 -9.45 -24.67
N ALA A 479 5.34 -9.41 -25.59
CA ALA A 479 5.12 -8.29 -26.49
C ALA A 479 4.72 -6.99 -25.74
N LEU A 480 3.91 -7.11 -24.69
CA LEU A 480 3.53 -5.97 -23.85
C LEU A 480 4.72 -5.45 -23.03
N VAL A 481 5.50 -6.33 -22.40
CA VAL A 481 6.62 -5.91 -21.55
C VAL A 481 7.80 -5.34 -22.33
N GLU A 482 7.88 -5.56 -23.65
CA GLU A 482 8.83 -4.87 -24.53
C GLU A 482 8.66 -3.35 -24.45
N TYR A 483 7.43 -2.87 -24.20
CA TYR A 483 7.09 -1.45 -24.03
C TYR A 483 6.98 -1.01 -22.58
N ALA A 484 7.26 -1.88 -21.62
CA ALA A 484 7.31 -1.57 -20.19
C ALA A 484 8.74 -1.22 -19.74
N HIS A 485 8.85 -0.57 -18.57
CA HIS A 485 10.14 -0.27 -17.98
C HIS A 485 10.95 -1.56 -17.73
N PRO A 486 12.28 -1.58 -17.95
CA PRO A 486 13.12 -2.78 -17.71
C PRO A 486 12.94 -3.42 -16.32
N ASP A 487 12.61 -2.61 -15.30
CA ASP A 487 12.38 -3.08 -13.94
C ASP A 487 10.92 -3.54 -13.70
N HIS A 488 10.13 -3.83 -14.75
CA HIS A 488 8.71 -4.21 -14.64
C HIS A 488 8.47 -5.38 -13.67
N LEU A 489 9.41 -6.34 -13.57
CA LEU A 489 9.33 -7.46 -12.62
C LEU A 489 9.45 -7.05 -11.13
N THR A 490 9.62 -5.78 -10.84
CA THR A 490 9.60 -5.23 -9.46
C THR A 490 8.34 -4.41 -9.17
N GLN A 491 7.48 -4.18 -10.19
CA GLN A 491 6.34 -3.28 -10.12
C GLN A 491 5.07 -4.02 -9.70
N ALA A 492 4.55 -3.68 -8.53
CA ALA A 492 3.23 -4.04 -8.04
C ALA A 492 2.28 -2.83 -8.12
N SER A 493 1.10 -2.92 -7.55
CA SER A 493 0.06 -1.91 -7.68
C SER A 493 0.45 -0.51 -7.20
N ASN A 494 1.32 -0.39 -6.19
CA ASN A 494 1.77 0.92 -5.69
C ASN A 494 2.78 1.58 -6.63
N GLU A 495 3.68 0.78 -7.21
CA GLU A 495 4.69 1.25 -8.15
C GLU A 495 4.04 1.66 -9.48
N THR A 496 3.10 0.88 -10.01
CA THR A 496 2.37 1.21 -11.25
C THR A 496 1.49 2.45 -11.07
N GLN A 497 0.79 2.58 -9.93
CA GLN A 497 0.04 3.78 -9.59
C GLN A 497 0.95 5.02 -9.55
N ALA A 498 2.09 4.93 -8.86
CA ALA A 498 3.03 6.05 -8.75
C ALA A 498 3.59 6.49 -10.11
N LEU A 499 3.87 5.54 -11.02
CA LEU A 499 4.30 5.85 -12.39
C LEU A 499 3.18 6.55 -13.18
N TRP A 500 1.94 6.13 -12.99
CA TRP A 500 0.78 6.76 -13.63
C TRP A 500 0.56 8.19 -13.16
N GLU A 501 0.50 8.41 -11.84
CA GLU A 501 0.34 9.72 -11.21
C GLU A 501 1.49 10.69 -11.60
N ALA A 502 2.70 10.17 -11.75
CA ALA A 502 3.85 10.93 -12.26
C ALA A 502 3.78 11.25 -13.76
N GLY A 503 2.77 10.76 -14.50
CA GLY A 503 2.64 10.94 -15.94
C GLY A 503 3.66 10.15 -16.76
N GLN A 504 4.24 9.09 -16.20
CA GLN A 504 5.28 8.25 -16.81
C GLN A 504 4.73 7.00 -17.50
N ALA A 505 3.42 6.97 -17.76
CA ALA A 505 2.75 5.90 -18.47
C ALA A 505 1.69 6.48 -19.43
N ALA A 506 1.46 5.79 -20.54
CA ALA A 506 0.43 6.12 -21.53
C ALA A 506 -0.72 5.10 -21.51
N LEU A 507 -0.41 3.84 -21.24
CA LEU A 507 -1.31 2.70 -21.19
C LEU A 507 -0.99 1.85 -19.97
N GLY A 508 -2.01 1.32 -19.29
CA GLY A 508 -1.79 0.49 -18.11
C GLY A 508 -2.84 -0.56 -17.90
N ILE A 509 -2.44 -1.79 -17.57
CA ILE A 509 -3.33 -2.82 -17.04
C ILE A 509 -3.15 -2.83 -15.53
N MET A 510 -4.12 -2.23 -14.82
CA MET A 510 -4.01 -1.98 -13.39
C MET A 510 -5.34 -2.27 -12.67
N TRP A 511 -5.27 -2.43 -11.35
CA TRP A 511 -6.44 -2.67 -10.52
C TRP A 511 -7.42 -1.50 -10.50
N GLY A 512 -8.71 -1.77 -10.68
CA GLY A 512 -9.78 -0.79 -10.64
C GLY A 512 -9.90 -0.05 -9.30
N SER A 513 -9.52 -0.69 -8.19
CA SER A 513 -9.42 -0.05 -6.88
C SER A 513 -8.42 1.12 -6.81
N ARG A 514 -7.60 1.33 -7.85
CA ARG A 514 -6.70 2.49 -7.98
C ARG A 514 -7.32 3.64 -8.77
N GLY A 515 -8.48 3.40 -9.42
CA GLY A 515 -9.12 4.35 -10.32
C GLY A 515 -9.46 5.68 -9.63
N ALA A 516 -10.08 5.63 -8.46
CA ALA A 516 -10.45 6.83 -7.72
C ALA A 516 -9.23 7.69 -7.34
N THR A 517 -8.20 7.06 -6.77
CA THR A 517 -6.96 7.76 -6.37
C THR A 517 -6.20 8.36 -7.56
N ILE A 518 -6.21 7.67 -8.71
CA ILE A 518 -5.56 8.17 -9.94
C ILE A 518 -6.35 9.35 -10.55
N LEU A 519 -7.67 9.36 -10.39
CA LEU A 519 -8.54 10.40 -10.94
C LEU A 519 -8.75 11.59 -9.99
N ASP A 520 -8.28 11.51 -8.73
CA ASP A 520 -8.28 12.66 -7.84
C ASP A 520 -7.07 13.58 -8.11
N ASP A 521 -7.13 14.81 -7.61
CA ASP A 521 -6.09 15.84 -7.77
C ASP A 521 -5.08 15.86 -6.61
N GLU A 522 -5.16 14.91 -5.66
CA GLU A 522 -4.25 14.85 -4.51
C GLU A 522 -2.91 14.18 -4.86
N GLY A 523 -2.91 13.13 -5.71
CA GLY A 523 -1.73 12.39 -6.13
C GLY A 523 -1.30 12.69 -7.57
N SER A 524 -2.25 13.00 -8.42
CA SER A 524 -2.07 13.24 -9.86
C SER A 524 -2.10 14.74 -10.20
N THR A 525 -1.51 15.10 -11.33
CA THR A 525 -1.68 16.46 -11.89
C THR A 525 -3.01 16.55 -12.64
N GLU A 526 -3.57 17.78 -12.79
CA GLU A 526 -4.76 18.04 -13.59
C GLU A 526 -4.63 17.47 -15.02
N GLN A 527 -3.42 17.50 -15.60
CA GLN A 527 -3.18 16.91 -16.91
C GLN A 527 -3.34 15.38 -16.89
N VAL A 528 -2.95 14.71 -15.82
CA VAL A 528 -3.12 13.24 -15.68
C VAL A 528 -4.58 12.92 -15.44
N THR A 529 -5.24 13.56 -14.47
CA THR A 529 -6.63 13.27 -14.10
C THR A 529 -7.59 13.53 -15.25
N SER A 530 -7.50 14.70 -15.91
CA SER A 530 -8.42 15.09 -17.00
C SER A 530 -8.26 14.27 -18.27
N ASN A 531 -7.13 13.58 -18.46
CA ASN A 531 -6.86 12.81 -19.68
C ASN A 531 -6.71 11.30 -19.42
N THR A 532 -7.01 10.83 -18.22
CA THR A 532 -7.07 9.40 -17.89
C THR A 532 -8.47 8.87 -18.17
N VAL A 533 -8.56 7.86 -19.03
CA VAL A 533 -9.79 7.12 -19.32
C VAL A 533 -9.63 5.69 -18.85
N LEU A 534 -10.65 5.19 -18.15
CA LEU A 534 -10.78 3.83 -17.65
C LEU A 534 -11.75 3.07 -18.54
N SER A 535 -11.28 1.99 -19.16
CA SER A 535 -12.06 1.17 -20.10
C SER A 535 -11.96 -0.31 -19.76
N ALA A 536 -12.75 -1.16 -20.44
CA ALA A 536 -12.66 -2.61 -20.29
C ALA A 536 -11.22 -3.09 -20.48
N ALA A 537 -10.86 -4.19 -19.81
CA ALA A 537 -9.60 -4.87 -20.08
C ALA A 537 -9.46 -5.21 -21.57
N PRO A 538 -8.24 -5.18 -22.15
CA PRO A 538 -8.05 -5.55 -23.55
C PRO A 538 -8.48 -6.99 -23.80
N SER A 539 -9.03 -7.26 -24.98
CA SER A 539 -9.35 -8.62 -25.45
C SER A 539 -8.34 -9.07 -26.52
N VAL A 540 -8.36 -10.35 -26.88
CA VAL A 540 -7.50 -10.88 -27.97
C VAL A 540 -7.98 -10.40 -29.34
N LYS A 541 -9.29 -10.20 -29.51
CA LYS A 541 -9.90 -9.75 -30.76
C LYS A 541 -11.05 -8.79 -30.47
N PRO A 542 -11.40 -7.88 -31.41
CA PRO A 542 -12.49 -6.95 -31.21
C PRO A 542 -13.81 -7.69 -30.87
N GLY A 543 -14.47 -7.24 -29.77
CA GLY A 543 -15.67 -7.88 -29.21
C GLY A 543 -15.44 -9.24 -28.56
N GLY A 544 -14.18 -9.61 -28.30
CA GLY A 544 -13.82 -10.79 -27.52
C GLY A 544 -14.03 -10.58 -26.02
N ILE A 545 -13.84 -11.66 -25.25
CA ILE A 545 -13.88 -11.61 -23.77
C ILE A 545 -12.72 -10.75 -23.28
N PRO A 546 -12.96 -9.77 -22.38
CA PRO A 546 -11.89 -8.99 -21.77
C PRO A 546 -10.91 -9.86 -21.00
N GLY A 547 -9.62 -9.62 -21.17
CA GLY A 547 -8.56 -10.29 -20.44
C GLY A 547 -8.47 -9.82 -19.01
N ALA A 548 -9.37 -10.32 -18.21
CA ALA A 548 -9.46 -9.99 -16.80
C ALA A 548 -10.10 -11.11 -15.99
N THR A 549 -9.81 -11.12 -14.69
CA THR A 549 -10.57 -11.87 -13.69
C THR A 549 -11.41 -10.91 -12.86
N LEU A 550 -12.62 -11.30 -12.55
CA LEU A 550 -13.48 -10.58 -11.62
C LEU A 550 -13.21 -11.06 -10.20
N TRP A 551 -12.93 -10.12 -9.35
CA TRP A 551 -12.69 -10.31 -7.92
C TRP A 551 -13.81 -9.70 -7.12
N TRP A 552 -14.05 -10.26 -5.95
CA TRP A 552 -14.85 -9.64 -4.91
C TRP A 552 -14.06 -9.64 -3.60
N ASP A 553 -14.31 -8.65 -2.76
CA ASP A 553 -13.92 -8.66 -1.36
C ASP A 553 -15.19 -8.70 -0.50
N GLY A 554 -15.13 -9.49 0.57
CA GLY A 554 -16.24 -9.75 1.47
C GLY A 554 -15.73 -10.14 2.85
N PHE A 555 -16.64 -10.37 3.78
CA PHE A 555 -16.30 -10.85 5.10
C PHE A 555 -16.76 -12.28 5.34
N THR A 556 -16.04 -12.97 6.18
CA THR A 556 -16.41 -14.30 6.73
C THR A 556 -16.16 -14.33 8.24
N ILE A 557 -16.68 -15.34 8.92
CA ILE A 557 -16.59 -15.47 10.38
C ILE A 557 -15.70 -16.67 10.74
N SER A 558 -14.83 -16.47 11.71
CA SER A 558 -13.90 -17.50 12.20
C SER A 558 -14.64 -18.69 12.80
N ALA A 559 -14.13 -19.90 12.55
CA ALA A 559 -14.68 -21.13 13.15
C ALA A 559 -14.34 -21.27 14.65
N ASN A 560 -13.13 -20.84 15.04
CA ASN A 560 -12.58 -21.04 16.39
C ASN A 560 -12.92 -19.89 17.36
N ILE A 561 -14.20 -19.48 17.41
CA ILE A 561 -14.74 -18.49 18.36
C ILE A 561 -16.08 -18.98 18.91
N SER A 562 -16.58 -18.35 19.97
CA SER A 562 -17.89 -18.63 20.50
C SER A 562 -19.02 -18.22 19.55
N ASP A 563 -20.21 -18.83 19.70
CA ASP A 563 -21.36 -18.45 18.87
C ASP A 563 -21.82 -17.02 19.14
N ASP A 564 -21.77 -16.56 20.40
CA ASP A 564 -22.08 -15.17 20.76
C ASP A 564 -21.12 -14.17 20.10
N GLU A 565 -19.80 -14.45 20.04
CA GLU A 565 -18.84 -13.60 19.32
C GLU A 565 -19.10 -13.63 17.80
N ALA A 566 -19.48 -14.80 17.26
CA ALA A 566 -19.82 -14.95 15.84
C ALA A 566 -21.07 -14.13 15.48
N GLU A 567 -22.13 -14.24 16.29
CA GLU A 567 -23.37 -13.46 16.11
C GLU A 567 -23.10 -11.95 16.20
N ALA A 568 -22.42 -11.48 17.25
CA ALA A 568 -22.10 -10.06 17.42
C ALA A 568 -21.24 -9.51 16.27
N THR A 569 -20.25 -10.28 15.82
CA THR A 569 -19.37 -9.89 14.72
C THR A 569 -20.12 -9.84 13.39
N PHE A 570 -20.94 -10.85 13.08
CA PHE A 570 -21.74 -10.87 11.87
C PHE A 570 -22.77 -9.75 11.86
N ALA A 571 -23.53 -9.58 12.94
CA ALA A 571 -24.51 -8.50 13.07
C ALA A 571 -23.90 -7.11 12.87
N ALA A 572 -22.73 -6.86 13.45
CA ALA A 572 -22.00 -5.59 13.27
C ALA A 572 -21.62 -5.36 11.80
N LEU A 573 -21.06 -6.37 11.12
CA LEU A 573 -20.66 -6.25 9.71
C LEU A 573 -21.88 -6.15 8.78
N ALA A 574 -22.95 -6.91 9.03
CA ALA A 574 -24.22 -6.81 8.31
C ALA A 574 -24.84 -5.40 8.45
N SER A 575 -24.83 -4.83 9.65
CA SER A 575 -25.33 -3.47 9.91
C SER A 575 -24.61 -2.39 9.13
N ALA A 576 -23.38 -2.67 8.68
CA ALA A 576 -22.58 -1.73 7.88
C ALA A 576 -22.96 -1.73 6.39
N MET A 577 -23.66 -2.74 5.91
CA MET A 577 -23.99 -2.96 4.50
C MET A 577 -25.19 -2.12 4.08
N THR A 578 -25.08 -0.79 4.12
CA THR A 578 -26.19 0.13 3.86
C THR A 578 -25.95 1.05 2.68
N SER A 579 -27.04 1.52 2.06
CA SER A 579 -27.00 2.50 0.98
C SER A 579 -26.41 3.84 1.43
N GLU A 580 -26.55 4.21 2.71
CA GLU A 580 -25.97 5.42 3.27
C GLU A 580 -24.45 5.31 3.37
N MET A 581 -23.93 4.16 3.82
CA MET A 581 -22.48 3.88 3.83
C MET A 581 -21.92 3.95 2.42
N VAL A 582 -22.59 3.33 1.43
CA VAL A 582 -22.19 3.38 0.02
C VAL A 582 -22.22 4.81 -0.51
N ALA A 583 -23.28 5.58 -0.24
CA ALA A 583 -23.40 6.97 -0.72
C ALA A 583 -22.31 7.90 -0.13
N ALA A 584 -21.88 7.66 1.10
CA ALA A 584 -20.80 8.40 1.75
C ALA A 584 -19.40 8.04 1.22
N ASN A 585 -19.24 6.83 0.63
CA ASN A 585 -17.97 6.28 0.17
C ASN A 585 -18.08 5.77 -1.28
N ASN A 586 -18.92 6.44 -2.10
CA ASN A 586 -19.29 5.96 -3.44
C ASN A 586 -18.08 5.66 -4.34
N ASP A 587 -17.04 6.50 -4.27
CA ASP A 587 -15.89 6.42 -5.16
C ASP A 587 -14.75 5.52 -4.64
N ASP A 588 -14.89 4.99 -3.41
CA ASP A 588 -13.87 4.13 -2.79
C ASP A 588 -13.84 2.71 -3.38
N ALA A 589 -14.93 2.27 -4.02
CA ALA A 589 -15.04 0.94 -4.61
C ALA A 589 -16.09 0.86 -5.72
N VAL A 590 -16.06 -0.24 -6.46
CA VAL A 590 -17.22 -0.71 -7.22
C VAL A 590 -18.08 -1.53 -6.26
N TRP A 591 -19.00 -0.87 -5.60
CA TRP A 591 -19.85 -1.49 -4.59
C TRP A 591 -20.85 -2.44 -5.25
N LEU A 592 -21.05 -3.60 -4.63
CA LEU A 592 -22.09 -4.56 -4.99
C LEU A 592 -23.41 -4.27 -4.26
N LEU A 593 -23.39 -3.29 -3.38
CA LEU A 593 -24.48 -2.89 -2.49
C LEU A 593 -25.42 -1.87 -3.15
N ASP A 594 -26.64 -1.82 -2.69
CA ASP A 594 -27.62 -0.81 -3.10
C ASP A 594 -27.12 0.62 -2.81
N GLY A 595 -27.53 1.55 -3.65
CA GLY A 595 -27.12 2.95 -3.54
C GLY A 595 -25.87 3.32 -4.32
N PHE A 596 -25.11 2.36 -4.83
CA PHE A 596 -23.93 2.61 -5.66
C PHE A 596 -24.32 3.34 -6.97
N LYS A 597 -23.56 4.39 -7.26
CA LYS A 597 -23.70 5.18 -8.49
C LYS A 597 -22.37 5.16 -9.24
N PRO A 598 -22.24 4.32 -10.27
CA PRO A 598 -20.98 4.20 -11.01
C PRO A 598 -20.50 5.54 -11.54
N GLY A 599 -19.34 6.00 -11.07
CA GLY A 599 -18.60 7.16 -11.56
C GLY A 599 -17.51 6.77 -12.56
N ALA A 600 -16.69 7.75 -12.97
CA ALA A 600 -15.56 7.52 -13.88
C ALA A 600 -14.58 6.46 -13.34
N ALA A 601 -14.35 6.41 -12.04
CA ALA A 601 -13.46 5.43 -11.39
C ALA A 601 -13.93 3.97 -11.55
N ALA A 602 -15.25 3.75 -11.65
CA ALA A 602 -15.84 2.42 -11.79
C ALA A 602 -15.97 1.96 -13.26
N ALA A 603 -15.76 2.86 -14.23
CA ALA A 603 -16.06 2.62 -15.63
C ALA A 603 -15.35 1.37 -16.19
N GLY A 604 -14.06 1.21 -15.88
CA GLY A 604 -13.26 0.10 -16.36
C GLY A 604 -13.71 -1.26 -15.82
N VAL A 605 -13.93 -1.36 -14.49
CA VAL A 605 -14.42 -2.59 -13.84
C VAL A 605 -15.80 -2.96 -14.37
N SER A 606 -16.70 -1.97 -14.45
CA SER A 606 -18.06 -2.18 -14.95
C SER A 606 -18.08 -2.66 -16.42
N ALA A 607 -17.28 -2.02 -17.28
CA ALA A 607 -17.17 -2.42 -18.69
C ALA A 607 -16.54 -3.81 -18.87
N THR A 608 -15.55 -4.15 -18.04
CA THR A 608 -14.90 -5.47 -18.01
C THR A 608 -15.90 -6.56 -17.62
N ALA A 609 -16.69 -6.33 -16.57
CA ALA A 609 -17.72 -7.28 -16.14
C ALA A 609 -18.83 -7.44 -17.20
N GLN A 610 -19.32 -6.34 -17.80
CA GLN A 610 -20.31 -6.37 -18.88
C GLN A 610 -19.80 -7.06 -20.15
N GLY A 611 -18.48 -7.00 -20.40
CA GLY A 611 -17.82 -7.70 -21.49
C GLY A 611 -17.72 -9.21 -21.30
N GLY A 612 -18.14 -9.74 -20.15
CA GLY A 612 -18.18 -11.17 -19.86
C GLY A 612 -16.88 -11.74 -19.28
N ALA A 613 -16.03 -10.91 -18.65
CA ALA A 613 -14.88 -11.41 -17.92
C ALA A 613 -15.30 -12.43 -16.85
N ALA A 614 -14.54 -13.53 -16.73
CA ALA A 614 -14.84 -14.60 -15.79
C ALA A 614 -14.43 -14.24 -14.35
N PRO A 615 -15.12 -14.76 -13.33
CA PRO A 615 -14.62 -14.68 -11.96
C PRO A 615 -13.26 -15.40 -11.83
N TYR A 616 -12.39 -14.91 -10.93
CA TYR A 616 -11.22 -15.68 -10.53
C TYR A 616 -11.69 -17.03 -9.96
N PRO A 617 -11.09 -18.16 -10.40
CA PRO A 617 -11.57 -19.48 -10.01
C PRO A 617 -11.51 -19.69 -8.49
N MET A 618 -12.59 -20.21 -7.93
CA MET A 618 -12.68 -20.55 -6.50
C MET A 618 -12.48 -22.06 -6.30
N LEU A 619 -11.40 -22.58 -6.87
CA LEU A 619 -11.01 -23.98 -6.77
C LEU A 619 -9.97 -24.17 -5.66
N PRO A 620 -10.04 -25.23 -4.82
CA PRO A 620 -9.09 -25.43 -3.73
C PRO A 620 -7.62 -25.43 -4.15
N GLN A 621 -7.32 -25.97 -5.33
CA GLN A 621 -5.97 -26.11 -5.86
C GLN A 621 -5.47 -24.89 -6.66
N ILE A 622 -6.33 -23.89 -6.99
CA ILE A 622 -5.94 -22.78 -7.87
C ILE A 622 -4.78 -21.95 -7.30
N GLY A 623 -4.72 -21.80 -5.98
CA GLY A 623 -3.64 -21.07 -5.32
C GLY A 623 -2.27 -21.71 -5.52
N LEU A 624 -2.19 -23.04 -5.60
CA LEU A 624 -0.95 -23.77 -5.87
C LEU A 624 -0.48 -23.50 -7.31
N LEU A 625 -1.41 -23.50 -8.28
CA LEU A 625 -1.09 -23.18 -9.67
C LEU A 625 -0.67 -21.72 -9.83
N HIS A 626 -1.38 -20.81 -9.18
CA HIS A 626 -1.03 -19.39 -9.21
C HIS A 626 0.37 -19.12 -8.62
N ASN A 627 0.74 -19.81 -7.54
CA ASN A 627 2.08 -19.72 -6.96
C ASN A 627 3.17 -20.27 -7.91
N ALA A 628 2.90 -21.39 -8.59
CA ALA A 628 3.80 -21.94 -9.59
C ALA A 628 3.99 -20.98 -10.78
N LEU A 629 2.91 -20.40 -11.32
CA LEU A 629 2.98 -19.36 -12.35
C LEU A 629 3.84 -18.17 -11.90
N GLY A 630 3.64 -17.70 -10.68
CA GLY A 630 4.41 -16.58 -10.13
C GLY A 630 5.90 -16.89 -9.95
N ALA A 631 6.25 -18.13 -9.68
CA ALA A 631 7.64 -18.56 -9.46
C ALA A 631 8.40 -18.74 -10.77
N GLU A 632 7.78 -19.41 -11.78
CA GLU A 632 8.49 -19.94 -12.93
C GLU A 632 8.50 -18.99 -14.16
N LEU A 633 7.50 -18.11 -14.33
CA LEU A 633 7.37 -17.33 -15.58
C LEU A 633 8.39 -16.19 -15.76
N SER A 634 9.15 -15.83 -14.73
CA SER A 634 10.05 -14.67 -14.78
C SER A 634 11.21 -14.86 -15.75
N ASP A 635 11.71 -16.07 -15.94
CA ASP A 635 12.87 -16.34 -16.79
C ASP A 635 12.50 -16.30 -18.28
N PHE A 636 11.27 -16.73 -18.62
CA PHE A 636 10.71 -16.49 -19.96
C PHE A 636 10.62 -14.99 -20.28
N LEU A 637 10.11 -14.18 -19.36
CA LEU A 637 9.97 -12.73 -19.56
C LEU A 637 11.31 -12.01 -19.70
N LYS A 638 12.39 -12.57 -19.13
CA LYS A 638 13.78 -12.11 -19.35
C LYS A 638 14.37 -12.62 -20.67
N GLY A 639 13.72 -13.56 -21.34
CA GLY A 639 14.21 -14.21 -22.55
C GLY A 639 15.25 -15.30 -22.30
N GLU A 640 15.28 -15.89 -21.11
CA GLU A 640 16.23 -16.92 -20.70
C GLU A 640 15.76 -18.34 -21.06
N GLU A 641 14.45 -18.50 -21.38
CA GLU A 641 13.84 -19.77 -21.79
C GLU A 641 12.70 -19.59 -22.79
N SER A 642 12.16 -20.70 -23.33
CA SER A 642 10.98 -20.69 -24.23
C SER A 642 9.66 -20.71 -23.44
N ALA A 643 8.55 -20.32 -24.11
CA ALA A 643 7.22 -20.35 -23.51
C ALA A 643 6.79 -21.79 -23.13
N GLU A 644 7.11 -22.76 -23.98
CA GLU A 644 6.81 -24.18 -23.73
C GLU A 644 7.55 -24.71 -22.50
N GLN A 645 8.83 -24.30 -22.33
CA GLN A 645 9.63 -24.73 -21.18
C GLN A 645 9.09 -24.10 -19.89
N ALA A 646 8.85 -22.80 -19.88
CA ALA A 646 8.28 -22.09 -18.73
C ALA A 646 6.96 -22.71 -18.26
N LEU A 647 6.05 -23.02 -19.21
CA LEU A 647 4.76 -23.66 -18.87
C LEU A 647 4.94 -25.11 -18.41
N ALA A 648 5.93 -25.84 -18.93
CA ALA A 648 6.24 -27.19 -18.46
C ALA A 648 6.77 -27.15 -17.01
N ASP A 649 7.61 -26.17 -16.67
CA ASP A 649 8.14 -25.98 -15.32
C ASP A 649 7.04 -25.54 -14.34
N VAL A 650 6.12 -24.66 -14.76
CA VAL A 650 4.91 -24.32 -14.00
C VAL A 650 4.08 -25.57 -13.67
N GLU A 651 3.78 -26.42 -14.67
CA GLU A 651 2.99 -27.63 -14.45
C GLU A 651 3.71 -28.62 -13.54
N ALA A 652 5.04 -28.78 -13.68
CA ALA A 652 5.83 -29.65 -12.83
C ALA A 652 5.85 -29.17 -11.36
N ALA A 653 6.04 -27.86 -11.12
CA ALA A 653 5.99 -27.25 -9.80
C ALA A 653 4.60 -27.39 -9.17
N TYR A 654 3.54 -27.11 -9.95
CA TYR A 654 2.17 -27.31 -9.50
C TYR A 654 1.88 -28.76 -9.14
N ILE A 655 2.19 -29.74 -10.02
CA ILE A 655 1.94 -31.17 -9.81
C ILE A 655 2.61 -31.63 -8.50
N THR A 656 3.82 -31.17 -8.23
CA THR A 656 4.55 -31.49 -6.99
C THR A 656 3.75 -31.00 -5.78
N SER A 657 3.38 -29.73 -5.76
CA SER A 657 2.62 -29.13 -4.65
C SER A 657 1.21 -29.73 -4.50
N ALA A 658 0.55 -30.04 -5.62
CA ALA A 658 -0.79 -30.62 -5.62
C ALA A 658 -0.80 -32.07 -5.10
N LYS A 659 0.26 -32.86 -5.36
CA LYS A 659 0.43 -34.18 -4.77
C LYS A 659 0.69 -34.10 -3.26
N GLU A 660 1.54 -33.20 -2.83
CA GLU A 660 1.78 -32.94 -1.38
C GLU A 660 0.52 -32.53 -0.65
N ALA A 661 -0.35 -31.73 -1.30
CA ALA A 661 -1.63 -31.28 -0.77
C ALA A 661 -2.79 -32.30 -0.95
N GLY A 662 -2.56 -33.44 -1.63
CA GLY A 662 -3.54 -34.50 -1.82
C GLY A 662 -4.57 -34.27 -2.93
N PHE A 663 -4.38 -33.27 -3.80
CA PHE A 663 -5.25 -32.99 -4.96
C PHE A 663 -4.95 -33.91 -6.15
N LEU A 664 -3.75 -34.42 -6.26
CA LEU A 664 -3.30 -35.38 -7.28
C LEU A 664 -2.70 -36.63 -6.60
N GLN A 665 -2.74 -37.78 -7.34
CA GLN A 665 -2.16 -39.05 -6.89
C GLN A 665 -0.71 -39.22 -7.30
#